data_dfedad0d279869105fa210ea06148ecc
#
_entry.id   dfedad0d279869105fa210ea06148ecc
#
_cell.length_a   1.000
_cell.length_b   1.000
_cell.length_c   1.000
_cell.angle_alpha   90.00
_cell.angle_beta   90.00
_cell.angle_gamma   90.00
#
_symmetry.space_group_name_H-M   'P 1'
#
loop_
_entity.id
_entity.type
_entity.pdbx_description
1 polymer ?
#
loop_
_entity_poly.entity_id
_entity_poly.type
_entity_poly.pdbx_seq_one_letter_code
_entity_poly.pdbx_strand_id
1 'polypeptide(L)'
;MKMLAMYTIKPFLSQVEGVSEVRVIGGKEKEYWLQLDIQKMSTLGITPDTVNIALSQTNFIKSNGYLSDYRLLYLTVTDASVSSKEQLQDIVISNNGKRIVLLKDIANVQIKEAKEYVKINANGHEGILLAVIKQPNANLVDVSDKMNEKLAALKNIIPKDVSVLPFYVQADFVKDSIKSVTDSLWIGLVLAILVAIIFLRSFKASSVILITIPVTLLLTIIIIYATGQTLNIMTLGALAAAIGLIIDDAIVVVEQIHRTHEEHPEEPTTILIQKAIKYLFPAMVGSSLSTIVIFLPFVLMSGVAGAYFKVMTDTMIITLLCSFFVTWLILPVIYLLFTKKAEEVKAVKKQHKPHDVKSQRWVGFFIKHSWISVLIIIALAASIVYIFPRLETGFLPEMDEGSIVLDYNSPPGTSLEETDRMLREVEKLLVKVPEVEAYSRRTGTQMGFFITEPNRGDYLIQLKKSRTKSTEDVISNIRKQVEASQPALRIDFGQVINDMLGDLMTSVQPIEVKIFGNDHTKLQQLSKQVAAIITGVEGTADVFDGIVIAGPSIDIEPNYAALAQFGITPTNLQYQLQSALEGNIVGSVYDREQLSNVRLIYPNSKSLSINELENTMVFLPNGKLKPIRSLATVHLNSGDAEIERQDLQSMGVVTGRLEGRDLGSVIKDIQKQVSAKIALPQGYAIVYGGSYAEQQQSFKELLAILITASLLVFGVILFLFKDFGISFIILLIAMLGISGSYMGLYFTGTPLNVGSYTGLIMIVGIIGENAIFTYLQFEEVYNQTHDVNGAIIYSISTRLRPKLMTALGAIIALMPIALGIGTGAQLHQPLAIAVISGFIIALPLLLIVLPSLIKLRYAFSKQ
;
A
#
# COMPACT_ATOMS: atom_id res chain seq x y z
N MET A 1 9.23 18.08 -28.46
CA MET A 1 8.38 17.51 -27.39
C MET A 1 8.96 17.80 -26.02
N LYS A 2 10.21 17.44 -25.69
CA LYS A 2 10.77 17.66 -24.34
C LYS A 2 10.77 19.12 -23.90
N MET A 3 11.11 20.04 -24.80
CA MET A 3 11.09 21.48 -24.55
C MET A 3 9.69 22.00 -24.22
N LEU A 4 8.67 21.53 -24.95
CA LEU A 4 7.27 21.84 -24.64
C LEU A 4 6.87 21.31 -23.26
N ALA A 5 7.28 20.08 -22.92
CA ALA A 5 7.01 19.49 -21.62
C ALA A 5 7.70 20.27 -20.48
N MET A 6 8.96 20.65 -20.67
CA MET A 6 9.77 21.35 -19.65
C MET A 6 9.33 22.81 -19.43
N TYR A 7 9.10 23.56 -20.50
CA TYR A 7 8.92 25.01 -20.41
C TYR A 7 7.47 25.48 -20.50
N THR A 8 6.55 24.61 -20.95
CA THR A 8 5.13 24.96 -21.04
C THR A 8 4.27 24.08 -20.13
N ILE A 9 4.37 22.76 -20.26
CA ILE A 9 3.45 21.84 -19.55
C ILE A 9 3.82 21.75 -18.07
N LYS A 10 5.10 21.49 -17.74
CA LYS A 10 5.56 21.38 -16.36
C LYS A 10 5.22 22.61 -15.51
N PRO A 11 5.57 23.86 -15.90
CA PRO A 11 5.21 25.04 -15.12
C PRO A 11 3.71 25.22 -14.94
N PHE A 12 2.93 24.88 -15.98
CA PHE A 12 1.48 24.97 -15.93
C PHE A 12 0.84 23.99 -14.94
N LEU A 13 1.32 22.75 -14.91
CA LEU A 13 0.84 21.72 -13.99
C LEU A 13 1.37 21.93 -12.57
N SER A 14 2.57 22.49 -12.40
CA SER A 14 3.16 22.79 -11.09
C SER A 14 2.40 23.88 -10.32
N GLN A 15 1.52 24.63 -10.96
CA GLN A 15 0.67 25.65 -10.31
C GLN A 15 -0.51 25.03 -9.56
N VAL A 16 -0.79 23.74 -9.73
CA VAL A 16 -1.89 23.07 -9.02
C VAL A 16 -1.56 23.00 -7.53
N GLU A 17 -2.47 23.54 -6.73
CA GLU A 17 -2.34 23.49 -5.27
C GLU A 17 -2.27 22.05 -4.77
N GLY A 18 -1.31 21.77 -3.90
CA GLY A 18 -1.05 20.43 -3.38
C GLY A 18 -0.08 19.60 -4.23
N VAL A 19 0.39 20.09 -5.37
CA VAL A 19 1.49 19.49 -6.13
C VAL A 19 2.82 19.89 -5.50
N SER A 20 3.69 18.91 -5.25
CA SER A 20 5.05 19.12 -4.77
C SER A 20 6.02 19.34 -5.93
N GLU A 21 5.94 18.47 -6.93
CA GLU A 21 6.86 18.46 -8.05
C GLU A 21 6.19 17.88 -9.30
N VAL A 22 6.60 18.36 -10.46
CA VAL A 22 6.33 17.74 -11.77
C VAL A 22 7.66 17.40 -12.40
N ARG A 23 7.95 16.11 -12.58
CA ARG A 23 9.15 15.60 -13.25
C ARG A 23 8.87 15.30 -14.71
N VAL A 24 9.80 15.67 -15.57
CA VAL A 24 9.75 15.37 -17.02
C VAL A 24 10.81 14.32 -17.31
N ILE A 25 10.41 13.16 -17.80
CA ILE A 25 11.26 12.01 -18.01
C ILE A 25 11.21 11.59 -19.48
N GLY A 26 12.37 11.21 -20.02
CA GLY A 26 12.50 10.83 -21.42
C GLY A 26 12.52 12.06 -22.34
N GLY A 27 12.51 11.76 -23.63
CA GLY A 27 12.57 12.74 -24.70
C GLY A 27 13.96 13.34 -24.91
N LYS A 28 14.18 13.74 -26.14
CA LYS A 28 15.49 14.21 -26.59
C LYS A 28 15.62 15.72 -26.43
N GLU A 29 16.77 16.17 -25.94
CA GLU A 29 17.12 17.58 -25.82
C GLU A 29 17.92 18.03 -27.03
N LYS A 30 17.73 19.27 -27.42
CA LYS A 30 18.53 19.91 -28.43
C LYS A 30 19.88 20.29 -27.84
N GLU A 31 20.99 19.93 -28.53
CA GLU A 31 22.34 20.36 -28.17
C GLU A 31 23.05 20.94 -29.37
N TYR A 32 24.02 21.83 -29.11
CA TYR A 32 24.97 22.30 -30.08
C TYR A 32 26.24 21.46 -29.99
N TRP A 33 26.48 20.59 -30.99
CA TRP A 33 27.65 19.72 -31.02
C TRP A 33 28.80 20.44 -31.74
N LEU A 34 29.90 20.58 -31.05
CA LEU A 34 31.16 21.05 -31.59
C LEU A 34 31.98 19.83 -31.99
N GLN A 35 31.80 19.40 -33.23
CA GLN A 35 32.54 18.24 -33.73
C GLN A 35 33.93 18.72 -34.17
N LEU A 36 34.97 18.38 -33.37
CA LEU A 36 36.34 18.88 -33.56
C LEU A 36 37.01 18.28 -34.80
N ASP A 37 37.76 19.11 -35.52
CA ASP A 37 38.66 18.67 -36.57
C ASP A 37 40.06 18.49 -35.96
N ILE A 38 40.37 17.27 -35.55
CA ILE A 38 41.58 16.90 -34.81
C ILE A 38 42.84 17.25 -35.60
N GLN A 39 42.83 17.09 -36.92
CA GLN A 39 44.00 17.37 -37.80
C GLN A 39 44.26 18.85 -37.92
N LYS A 40 43.23 19.66 -38.16
CA LYS A 40 43.38 21.13 -38.18
C LYS A 40 43.81 21.66 -36.82
N MET A 41 43.22 21.16 -35.72
CA MET A 41 43.62 21.58 -34.39
C MET A 41 45.08 21.26 -34.11
N SER A 42 45.58 20.07 -34.46
CA SER A 42 46.97 19.70 -34.30
C SER A 42 47.91 20.58 -35.13
N THR A 43 47.53 20.89 -36.39
CA THR A 43 48.29 21.78 -37.24
C THR A 43 48.39 23.19 -36.70
N LEU A 44 47.36 23.65 -36.00
CA LEU A 44 47.30 24.99 -35.39
C LEU A 44 47.85 25.03 -33.95
N GLY A 45 48.23 23.89 -33.40
CA GLY A 45 48.71 23.78 -32.01
C GLY A 45 47.62 24.03 -30.98
N ILE A 46 46.34 23.81 -31.31
CA ILE A 46 45.17 24.02 -30.44
C ILE A 46 44.75 22.69 -29.84
N THR A 47 44.51 22.69 -28.54
CA THR A 47 44.02 21.51 -27.79
C THR A 47 42.53 21.65 -27.42
N PRO A 48 41.82 20.56 -27.12
CA PRO A 48 40.46 20.64 -26.63
C PRO A 48 40.31 21.49 -25.36
N ASP A 49 41.30 21.47 -24.51
CA ASP A 49 41.35 22.29 -23.30
C ASP A 49 41.41 23.80 -23.64
N THR A 50 42.21 24.17 -24.66
CA THR A 50 42.23 25.57 -25.18
C THR A 50 40.83 26.00 -25.64
N VAL A 51 40.12 25.12 -26.33
CA VAL A 51 38.74 25.42 -26.80
C VAL A 51 37.78 25.59 -25.60
N ASN A 52 37.90 24.72 -24.62
CA ASN A 52 37.07 24.80 -23.41
C ASN A 52 37.29 26.12 -22.64
N ILE A 53 38.58 26.50 -22.43
CA ILE A 53 38.93 27.75 -21.78
C ILE A 53 38.39 28.95 -22.56
N ALA A 54 38.55 28.97 -23.86
CA ALA A 54 38.05 30.05 -24.70
C ALA A 54 36.53 30.20 -24.61
N LEU A 55 35.78 29.09 -24.68
CA LEU A 55 34.33 29.09 -24.56
C LEU A 55 33.85 29.54 -23.16
N SER A 56 34.51 29.07 -22.11
CA SER A 56 34.17 29.45 -20.73
C SER A 56 34.41 30.93 -20.42
N GLN A 57 35.33 31.56 -21.17
CA GLN A 57 35.68 33.00 -21.04
C GLN A 57 34.83 33.92 -21.91
N THR A 58 34.13 33.41 -22.90
CA THR A 58 33.41 34.20 -23.91
C THR A 58 31.91 34.04 -23.95
N ASN A 59 31.32 33.25 -23.06
CA ASN A 59 29.88 33.06 -23.03
C ASN A 59 29.37 33.25 -21.57
N PHE A 60 29.15 34.48 -21.17
CA PHE A 60 28.73 34.83 -19.83
C PHE A 60 27.96 36.15 -19.79
N ILE A 61 27.15 36.33 -18.73
CA ILE A 61 26.59 37.60 -18.31
C ILE A 61 27.07 37.86 -16.88
N LYS A 62 27.75 38.96 -16.66
CA LYS A 62 28.27 39.35 -15.34
C LYS A 62 27.98 40.81 -15.03
N SER A 63 27.58 41.10 -13.78
CA SER A 63 27.49 42.45 -13.27
C SER A 63 28.87 42.99 -12.98
N ASN A 64 29.11 44.22 -13.37
CA ASN A 64 30.36 44.98 -13.07
C ASN A 64 30.20 45.95 -11.89
N GLY A 65 29.01 45.95 -11.23
CA GLY A 65 28.69 46.84 -10.16
C GLY A 65 27.77 47.99 -10.60
N TYR A 66 27.75 49.03 -9.83
CA TYR A 66 26.85 50.18 -10.04
C TYR A 66 27.65 51.44 -10.39
N LEU A 67 27.14 52.18 -11.35
CA LEU A 67 27.57 53.54 -11.64
C LEU A 67 26.49 54.50 -11.09
N SER A 68 26.92 55.46 -10.27
CA SER A 68 26.03 56.53 -9.75
C SER A 68 26.22 57.81 -10.62
N ASP A 69 25.11 58.25 -11.19
CA ASP A 69 25.07 59.52 -11.91
C ASP A 69 23.95 60.40 -11.36
N TYR A 70 24.29 61.45 -10.67
CA TYR A 70 23.37 62.34 -9.97
C TYR A 70 22.42 61.57 -9.00
N ARG A 71 21.17 61.38 -9.45
CA ARG A 71 20.10 60.73 -8.67
C ARG A 71 19.83 59.30 -9.10
N LEU A 72 20.50 58.81 -10.13
CA LEU A 72 20.27 57.48 -10.71
C LEU A 72 21.43 56.54 -10.42
N LEU A 73 21.09 55.35 -10.09
CA LEU A 73 22.03 54.26 -9.90
C LEU A 73 21.85 53.28 -11.05
N TYR A 74 22.88 53.16 -11.89
CA TYR A 74 22.88 52.29 -13.04
C TYR A 74 23.63 51.01 -12.72
N LEU A 75 22.96 49.86 -12.88
CA LEU A 75 23.65 48.58 -12.89
C LEU A 75 24.42 48.43 -14.19
N THR A 76 25.73 48.23 -14.12
CA THR A 76 26.56 47.96 -15.28
C THR A 76 26.72 46.44 -15.46
N VAL A 77 26.44 45.97 -16.65
CA VAL A 77 26.48 44.55 -17.03
C VAL A 77 27.35 44.37 -18.24
N THR A 78 28.26 43.36 -18.19
CA THR A 78 28.89 42.82 -19.39
C THR A 78 28.10 41.62 -19.86
N ASP A 79 27.49 41.74 -21.00
CA ASP A 79 26.77 40.66 -21.69
C ASP A 79 27.61 40.17 -22.88
N ALA A 80 28.19 39.00 -22.72
CA ALA A 80 28.93 38.27 -23.74
C ALA A 80 28.19 36.95 -24.10
N SER A 81 26.88 36.89 -23.85
CA SER A 81 26.07 35.69 -24.10
C SER A 81 25.98 35.35 -25.59
N VAL A 82 26.03 34.08 -25.90
CA VAL A 82 25.86 33.53 -27.23
C VAL A 82 24.45 33.05 -27.38
N SER A 83 23.71 33.60 -28.37
CA SER A 83 22.30 33.32 -28.63
C SER A 83 22.03 32.63 -29.97
N SER A 84 23.06 32.43 -30.80
CA SER A 84 22.91 31.79 -32.11
C SER A 84 24.08 30.88 -32.45
N LYS A 85 23.84 29.99 -33.42
CA LYS A 85 24.90 29.13 -33.99
C LYS A 85 26.02 29.94 -34.63
N GLU A 86 25.66 31.02 -35.32
CA GLU A 86 26.60 31.90 -36.02
C GLU A 86 27.52 32.61 -35.02
N GLN A 87 26.96 33.16 -33.95
CA GLN A 87 27.76 33.79 -32.90
C GLN A 87 28.67 32.74 -32.23
N LEU A 88 28.21 31.52 -32.00
CA LEU A 88 29.04 30.44 -31.46
C LEU A 88 30.19 30.10 -32.40
N GLN A 89 29.94 30.04 -33.71
CA GLN A 89 30.97 29.79 -34.73
C GLN A 89 32.07 30.89 -34.82
N ASP A 90 31.72 32.12 -34.51
CA ASP A 90 32.60 33.27 -34.61
C ASP A 90 33.41 33.55 -33.32
N ILE A 91 33.27 32.71 -32.29
CA ILE A 91 34.07 32.80 -31.06
C ILE A 91 35.54 32.65 -31.40
N VAL A 92 36.39 33.58 -30.91
CA VAL A 92 37.82 33.51 -31.04
C VAL A 92 38.42 32.50 -30.08
N ILE A 93 39.01 31.45 -30.60
CA ILE A 93 39.63 30.37 -29.80
C ILE A 93 41.09 30.71 -29.47
N SER A 94 41.82 31.30 -30.43
CA SER A 94 43.19 31.66 -30.23
C SER A 94 43.54 32.87 -31.08
N ASN A 95 44.38 33.79 -30.53
CA ASN A 95 44.97 34.90 -31.24
C ASN A 95 46.43 35.02 -30.81
N ASN A 96 47.37 34.73 -31.73
CA ASN A 96 48.79 34.78 -31.50
C ASN A 96 49.42 36.05 -32.08
N GLY A 97 48.61 37.05 -32.39
CA GLY A 97 49.06 38.32 -33.01
C GLY A 97 49.39 38.25 -34.55
N LYS A 98 49.52 37.02 -35.08
CA LYS A 98 49.70 36.75 -36.51
C LYS A 98 48.47 36.13 -37.16
N ARG A 99 47.74 35.41 -36.44
CA ARG A 99 46.55 34.72 -36.93
C ARG A 99 45.50 34.65 -35.83
N ILE A 100 44.22 34.98 -36.15
CA ILE A 100 43.07 34.75 -35.36
C ILE A 100 42.47 33.45 -35.82
N VAL A 101 42.19 32.54 -34.88
CA VAL A 101 41.50 31.26 -35.12
C VAL A 101 40.13 31.30 -34.49
N LEU A 102 39.09 31.14 -35.28
CA LEU A 102 37.72 31.10 -34.87
C LEU A 102 37.30 29.65 -34.64
N LEU A 103 36.23 29.45 -33.88
CA LEU A 103 35.70 28.11 -33.61
C LEU A 103 35.33 27.36 -34.92
N LYS A 104 34.75 28.04 -35.91
CA LYS A 104 34.40 27.47 -37.22
C LYS A 104 35.60 26.96 -38.02
N ASP A 105 36.82 27.42 -37.73
CA ASP A 105 38.04 26.97 -38.42
C ASP A 105 38.47 25.58 -37.95
N ILE A 106 38.13 25.17 -36.70
CA ILE A 106 38.61 23.98 -36.01
C ILE A 106 37.51 23.02 -35.63
N ALA A 107 36.24 23.43 -35.71
CA ALA A 107 35.10 22.60 -35.36
C ALA A 107 33.92 22.82 -36.32
N ASN A 108 33.18 21.76 -36.57
CA ASN A 108 31.88 21.85 -37.23
C ASN A 108 30.78 21.94 -36.20
N VAL A 109 30.10 23.07 -36.18
CA VAL A 109 28.96 23.29 -35.26
C VAL A 109 27.69 22.73 -35.86
N GLN A 110 27.12 21.75 -35.21
CA GLN A 110 25.86 21.10 -35.65
C GLN A 110 24.86 21.14 -34.51
N ILE A 111 23.60 21.32 -34.88
CA ILE A 111 22.48 21.12 -33.92
C ILE A 111 22.09 19.65 -34.01
N LYS A 112 22.20 18.95 -32.89
CA LYS A 112 21.85 17.53 -32.78
C LYS A 112 21.00 17.27 -31.53
N GLU A 113 20.45 16.09 -31.45
CA GLU A 113 19.81 15.58 -30.24
C GLU A 113 20.87 15.08 -29.27
N ALA A 114 20.68 15.38 -27.99
CA ALA A 114 21.50 14.84 -26.91
C ALA A 114 21.51 13.31 -26.94
N LYS A 115 22.56 12.69 -26.43
CA LYS A 115 22.58 11.22 -26.25
C LYS A 115 21.53 10.80 -25.24
N GLU A 116 20.79 9.77 -25.55
CA GLU A 116 19.66 9.29 -24.77
C GLU A 116 20.09 8.10 -23.92
N TYR A 117 19.78 8.15 -22.63
CA TYR A 117 20.00 7.06 -21.67
C TYR A 117 18.70 6.52 -21.11
N VAL A 118 17.59 7.20 -21.38
CA VAL A 118 16.26 6.86 -20.91
C VAL A 118 15.31 6.89 -22.08
N LYS A 119 14.58 5.79 -22.30
CA LYS A 119 13.50 5.71 -23.27
C LYS A 119 12.17 5.53 -22.57
N ILE A 120 11.18 6.29 -23.02
CA ILE A 120 9.79 6.17 -22.60
C ILE A 120 8.98 5.73 -23.80
N ASN A 121 8.19 4.68 -23.61
CA ASN A 121 7.24 4.21 -24.60
C ASN A 121 5.85 4.13 -23.96
N ALA A 122 4.82 4.49 -24.69
CA ALA A 122 3.45 4.41 -24.26
C ALA A 122 2.59 3.87 -25.41
N ASN A 123 1.97 2.71 -25.22
CA ASN A 123 1.16 2.03 -26.23
C ASN A 123 1.85 1.92 -27.61
N GLY A 124 3.15 1.57 -27.62
CA GLY A 124 3.93 1.40 -28.83
C GLY A 124 4.54 2.67 -29.44
N HIS A 125 4.30 3.84 -28.83
CA HIS A 125 4.83 5.12 -29.30
C HIS A 125 5.87 5.69 -28.32
N GLU A 126 6.95 6.25 -28.88
CA GLU A 126 7.90 7.02 -28.08
C GLU A 126 7.23 8.29 -27.56
N GLY A 127 7.38 8.54 -26.26
CA GLY A 127 6.73 9.65 -25.57
C GLY A 127 7.60 10.30 -24.51
N ILE A 128 7.00 11.22 -23.80
CA ILE A 128 7.57 11.87 -22.61
C ILE A 128 6.62 11.62 -21.46
N LEU A 129 7.17 11.17 -20.35
CA LEU A 129 6.42 10.96 -19.14
C LEU A 129 6.50 12.20 -18.26
N LEU A 130 5.34 12.63 -17.77
CA LEU A 130 5.20 13.67 -16.75
C LEU A 130 4.73 13.00 -15.46
N ALA A 131 5.60 12.96 -14.48
CA ALA A 131 5.26 12.43 -13.16
C ALA A 131 4.87 13.57 -12.24
N VAL A 132 3.62 13.58 -11.79
CA VAL A 132 3.09 14.58 -10.85
C VAL A 132 3.11 14.00 -9.46
N ILE A 133 3.87 14.63 -8.57
CA ILE A 133 4.04 14.20 -7.18
C ILE A 133 3.29 15.17 -6.28
N LYS A 134 2.36 14.66 -5.47
CA LYS A 134 1.62 15.47 -4.50
C LYS A 134 2.47 15.81 -3.26
N GLN A 135 2.14 16.87 -2.58
CA GLN A 135 2.66 17.15 -1.24
C GLN A 135 2.20 16.08 -0.23
N PRO A 136 3.02 15.70 0.75
CA PRO A 136 2.67 14.64 1.71
C PRO A 136 1.30 14.81 2.37
N ASN A 137 0.96 16.03 2.78
CA ASN A 137 -0.28 16.35 3.49
C ASN A 137 -1.44 16.78 2.56
N ALA A 138 -1.25 16.82 1.25
CA ALA A 138 -2.31 17.20 0.32
C ALA A 138 -3.30 16.05 0.11
N ASN A 139 -4.57 16.40 -0.06
CA ASN A 139 -5.60 15.42 -0.41
C ASN A 139 -5.41 14.95 -1.85
N LEU A 140 -5.19 13.63 -2.02
CA LEU A 140 -4.92 13.02 -3.31
C LEU A 140 -6.07 13.23 -4.31
N VAL A 141 -7.31 13.12 -3.85
CA VAL A 141 -8.50 13.26 -4.70
C VAL A 141 -8.64 14.69 -5.18
N ASP A 142 -8.49 15.68 -4.29
CA ASP A 142 -8.58 17.10 -4.65
C ASP A 142 -7.49 17.52 -5.63
N VAL A 143 -6.24 17.06 -5.39
CA VAL A 143 -5.13 17.31 -6.32
C VAL A 143 -5.41 16.70 -7.68
N SER A 144 -5.93 15.48 -7.73
CA SER A 144 -6.29 14.80 -8.99
C SER A 144 -7.40 15.54 -9.74
N ASP A 145 -8.43 16.03 -9.04
CA ASP A 145 -9.54 16.76 -9.67
C ASP A 145 -9.07 18.10 -10.24
N LYS A 146 -8.31 18.88 -9.46
CA LYS A 146 -7.69 20.13 -9.92
C LYS A 146 -6.72 19.89 -11.09
N MET A 147 -6.00 18.75 -11.08
CA MET A 147 -5.11 18.34 -12.17
C MET A 147 -5.91 18.07 -13.45
N ASN A 148 -7.03 17.35 -13.36
CA ASN A 148 -7.90 17.08 -14.51
C ASN A 148 -8.46 18.36 -15.11
N GLU A 149 -8.83 19.34 -14.29
CA GLU A 149 -9.27 20.67 -14.77
C GLU A 149 -8.12 21.39 -15.51
N LYS A 150 -6.90 21.35 -14.96
CA LYS A 150 -5.71 21.92 -15.61
C LYS A 150 -5.37 21.19 -16.91
N LEU A 151 -5.46 19.87 -16.97
CA LEU A 151 -5.24 19.09 -18.20
C LEU A 151 -6.28 19.43 -19.28
N ALA A 152 -7.53 19.67 -18.89
CA ALA A 152 -8.56 20.13 -19.82
C ALA A 152 -8.24 21.52 -20.38
N ALA A 153 -7.77 22.45 -19.56
CA ALA A 153 -7.36 23.79 -19.98
C ALA A 153 -6.10 23.74 -20.86
N LEU A 154 -5.18 22.82 -20.59
CA LEU A 154 -3.91 22.64 -21.31
C LEU A 154 -4.14 22.34 -22.81
N LYS A 155 -5.21 21.66 -23.18
CA LYS A 155 -5.57 21.35 -24.57
C LYS A 155 -5.68 22.59 -25.48
N ASN A 156 -5.95 23.76 -24.89
CA ASN A 156 -6.04 25.04 -25.62
C ASN A 156 -4.68 25.76 -25.77
N ILE A 157 -3.66 25.28 -25.07
CA ILE A 157 -2.33 25.91 -24.98
C ILE A 157 -1.31 25.15 -25.83
N ILE A 158 -1.43 23.82 -25.84
CA ILE A 158 -0.51 22.95 -26.58
C ILE A 158 -0.85 22.85 -28.07
N PRO A 159 0.10 22.53 -28.95
CA PRO A 159 -0.15 22.26 -30.36
C PRO A 159 -1.15 21.10 -30.54
N LYS A 160 -1.97 21.17 -31.59
CA LYS A 160 -3.03 20.17 -31.85
C LYS A 160 -2.55 18.75 -32.15
N ASP A 161 -1.30 18.62 -32.57
CA ASP A 161 -0.62 17.36 -32.84
C ASP A 161 0.01 16.71 -31.58
N VAL A 162 -0.11 17.37 -30.44
CA VAL A 162 0.37 16.87 -29.15
C VAL A 162 -0.82 16.50 -28.27
N SER A 163 -0.81 15.31 -27.69
CA SER A 163 -1.79 14.87 -26.71
C SER A 163 -1.13 14.56 -25.37
N VAL A 164 -1.79 14.92 -24.29
CA VAL A 164 -1.40 14.56 -22.93
C VAL A 164 -2.48 13.65 -22.35
N LEU A 165 -2.10 12.42 -22.01
CA LEU A 165 -2.99 11.37 -21.55
C LEU A 165 -2.54 10.86 -20.18
N PRO A 166 -3.44 10.68 -19.20
CA PRO A 166 -3.11 10.02 -17.96
C PRO A 166 -2.92 8.51 -18.20
N PHE A 167 -1.83 7.93 -17.67
CA PHE A 167 -1.56 6.49 -17.72
C PHE A 167 -1.85 5.81 -16.38
N TYR A 168 -1.53 6.49 -15.29
CA TYR A 168 -1.81 6.02 -13.95
C TYR A 168 -2.28 7.18 -13.09
N VAL A 169 -3.43 7.02 -12.49
CA VAL A 169 -4.01 8.00 -11.56
C VAL A 169 -4.36 7.28 -10.27
N GLN A 170 -3.48 7.40 -9.27
CA GLN A 170 -3.67 6.75 -7.97
C GLN A 170 -5.01 7.12 -7.32
N ALA A 171 -5.49 8.35 -7.57
CA ALA A 171 -6.77 8.83 -7.08
C ALA A 171 -7.97 8.02 -7.60
N ASP A 172 -7.87 7.40 -8.78
CA ASP A 172 -8.97 6.62 -9.34
C ASP A 172 -9.23 5.36 -8.51
N PHE A 173 -8.17 4.65 -8.11
CA PHE A 173 -8.29 3.52 -7.19
C PHE A 173 -8.91 3.94 -5.86
N VAL A 174 -8.45 5.08 -5.29
CA VAL A 174 -8.99 5.61 -4.03
C VAL A 174 -10.46 5.97 -4.17
N LYS A 175 -10.85 6.67 -5.25
CA LYS A 175 -12.26 7.03 -5.53
C LYS A 175 -13.14 5.81 -5.70
N ASP A 176 -12.69 4.83 -6.50
CA ASP A 176 -13.43 3.59 -6.74
C ASP A 176 -13.56 2.78 -5.45
N SER A 177 -12.52 2.73 -4.61
CA SER A 177 -12.56 2.06 -3.31
C SER A 177 -13.49 2.75 -2.30
N ILE A 178 -13.41 4.08 -2.20
CA ILE A 178 -14.32 4.88 -1.36
C ILE A 178 -15.77 4.65 -1.79
N LYS A 179 -16.04 4.71 -3.09
CA LYS A 179 -17.37 4.45 -3.63
C LYS A 179 -17.85 3.04 -3.29
N SER A 180 -17.03 2.02 -3.53
CA SER A 180 -17.35 0.62 -3.25
C SER A 180 -17.68 0.37 -1.77
N VAL A 181 -16.84 0.88 -0.87
CA VAL A 181 -17.09 0.75 0.57
C VAL A 181 -18.33 1.54 1.00
N THR A 182 -18.55 2.72 0.43
CA THR A 182 -19.76 3.54 0.68
C THR A 182 -21.01 2.84 0.17
N ASP A 183 -20.98 2.25 -1.01
CA ASP A 183 -22.09 1.46 -1.56
C ASP A 183 -22.37 0.23 -0.67
N SER A 184 -21.34 -0.48 -0.22
CA SER A 184 -21.45 -1.60 0.72
C SER A 184 -22.05 -1.17 2.06
N LEU A 185 -21.67 0.01 2.57
CA LEU A 185 -22.21 0.60 3.78
C LEU A 185 -23.72 0.88 3.64
N TRP A 186 -24.13 1.50 2.52
CA TRP A 186 -25.56 1.77 2.25
C TRP A 186 -26.36 0.49 2.07
N ILE A 187 -25.83 -0.48 1.32
CA ILE A 187 -26.50 -1.79 1.14
C ILE A 187 -26.63 -2.49 2.49
N GLY A 188 -25.56 -2.56 3.27
CA GLY A 188 -25.55 -3.14 4.61
C GLY A 188 -26.54 -2.46 5.55
N LEU A 189 -26.61 -1.13 5.53
CA LEU A 189 -27.57 -0.35 6.31
C LEU A 189 -29.01 -0.68 5.94
N VAL A 190 -29.35 -0.68 4.65
CA VAL A 190 -30.69 -1.00 4.16
C VAL A 190 -31.10 -2.42 4.55
N LEU A 191 -30.21 -3.38 4.38
CA LEU A 191 -30.43 -4.78 4.72
C LEU A 191 -30.64 -4.97 6.24
N ALA A 192 -29.83 -4.30 7.06
CA ALA A 192 -29.98 -4.33 8.52
C ALA A 192 -31.29 -3.72 9.00
N ILE A 193 -31.74 -2.64 8.39
CA ILE A 193 -33.05 -2.05 8.64
C ILE A 193 -34.19 -3.02 8.29
N LEU A 194 -34.06 -3.71 7.16
CA LEU A 194 -35.02 -4.72 6.73
C LEU A 194 -35.14 -5.84 7.77
N VAL A 195 -33.99 -6.32 8.31
CA VAL A 195 -34.00 -7.29 9.42
C VAL A 195 -34.73 -6.74 10.64
N ALA A 196 -34.44 -5.50 11.04
CA ALA A 196 -35.10 -4.86 12.16
C ALA A 196 -36.62 -4.76 11.96
N ILE A 197 -37.13 -4.42 10.77
CA ILE A 197 -38.56 -4.36 10.43
C ILE A 197 -39.21 -5.76 10.57
N ILE A 198 -38.59 -6.79 10.03
CA ILE A 198 -39.10 -8.16 10.05
C ILE A 198 -39.25 -8.65 11.49
N PHE A 199 -38.26 -8.43 12.34
CA PHE A 199 -38.24 -8.93 13.69
C PHE A 199 -39.11 -8.09 14.64
N LEU A 200 -39.03 -6.76 14.60
CA LEU A 200 -39.79 -5.90 15.50
C LEU A 200 -41.30 -5.87 15.16
N ARG A 201 -41.68 -6.16 13.93
CA ARG A 201 -43.06 -6.10 13.44
C ARG A 201 -43.78 -4.78 13.77
N SER A 202 -43.01 -3.74 14.03
CA SER A 202 -43.47 -2.39 14.37
C SER A 202 -42.67 -1.39 13.51
N PHE A 203 -43.38 -0.78 12.57
CA PHE A 203 -42.76 0.24 11.71
C PHE A 203 -42.25 1.43 12.52
N LYS A 204 -42.91 1.82 13.61
CA LYS A 204 -42.47 2.89 14.48
C LYS A 204 -41.15 2.59 15.19
N ALA A 205 -41.03 1.44 15.81
CA ALA A 205 -39.82 1.00 16.50
C ALA A 205 -38.63 0.87 15.50
N SER A 206 -38.89 0.33 14.32
CA SER A 206 -37.88 0.21 13.26
C SER A 206 -37.46 1.57 12.72
N SER A 207 -38.37 2.55 12.64
CA SER A 207 -38.03 3.93 12.21
C SER A 207 -37.12 4.66 13.19
N VAL A 208 -37.22 4.36 14.48
CA VAL A 208 -36.30 4.91 15.49
C VAL A 208 -34.88 4.39 15.22
N ILE A 209 -34.72 3.08 15.02
CA ILE A 209 -33.42 2.49 14.68
C ILE A 209 -32.90 3.07 13.35
N LEU A 210 -33.78 3.18 12.34
CA LEU A 210 -33.46 3.78 11.03
C LEU A 210 -32.83 5.18 11.14
N ILE A 211 -33.31 6.00 12.06
CA ILE A 211 -32.81 7.37 12.26
C ILE A 211 -31.57 7.37 13.15
N THR A 212 -31.51 6.49 14.15
CA THR A 212 -30.39 6.43 15.11
C THR A 212 -29.06 6.13 14.43
N ILE A 213 -29.03 5.22 13.45
CA ILE A 213 -27.80 4.81 12.78
C ILE A 213 -27.18 5.97 11.97
N PRO A 214 -27.88 6.65 11.05
CA PRO A 214 -27.34 7.81 10.35
C PRO A 214 -26.89 8.92 11.30
N VAL A 215 -27.61 9.17 12.40
CA VAL A 215 -27.22 10.19 13.40
C VAL A 215 -25.89 9.81 14.04
N THR A 216 -25.70 8.54 14.40
CA THR A 216 -24.42 8.04 14.94
C THR A 216 -23.29 8.20 13.94
N LEU A 217 -23.51 7.81 12.69
CA LEU A 217 -22.51 7.93 11.63
C LEU A 217 -22.13 9.41 11.36
N LEU A 218 -23.13 10.30 11.29
CA LEU A 218 -22.89 11.74 11.12
C LEU A 218 -22.10 12.33 12.29
N LEU A 219 -22.46 11.98 13.53
CA LEU A 219 -21.70 12.43 14.71
C LEU A 219 -20.26 11.91 14.68
N THR A 220 -20.07 10.65 14.28
CA THR A 220 -18.73 10.07 14.09
C THR A 220 -17.92 10.84 13.06
N ILE A 221 -18.50 11.14 11.89
CA ILE A 221 -17.84 11.89 10.82
C ILE A 221 -17.47 13.30 11.30
N ILE A 222 -18.34 13.98 12.07
CA ILE A 222 -18.04 15.28 12.65
C ILE A 222 -16.84 15.21 13.60
N ILE A 223 -16.76 14.18 14.44
CA ILE A 223 -15.63 14.01 15.36
C ILE A 223 -14.34 13.66 14.61
N ILE A 224 -14.41 12.77 13.60
CA ILE A 224 -13.28 12.45 12.72
C ILE A 224 -12.74 13.73 12.06
N TYR A 225 -13.64 14.57 11.52
CA TYR A 225 -13.27 15.87 10.96
C TYR A 225 -12.63 16.81 11.99
N ALA A 226 -13.24 16.91 13.18
CA ALA A 226 -12.74 17.78 14.26
C ALA A 226 -11.38 17.33 14.82
N THR A 227 -11.06 16.04 14.75
CA THR A 227 -9.77 15.47 15.16
C THR A 227 -8.70 15.54 14.05
N GLY A 228 -9.04 16.07 12.87
CA GLY A 228 -8.13 16.19 11.74
C GLY A 228 -7.82 14.89 11.04
N GLN A 229 -8.60 13.85 11.27
CA GLN A 229 -8.48 12.58 10.56
C GLN A 229 -9.15 12.67 9.19
N THR A 230 -8.65 11.90 8.22
CA THR A 230 -9.17 11.86 6.86
C THR A 230 -10.20 10.73 6.68
N LEU A 231 -11.18 10.97 5.82
CA LEU A 231 -12.03 9.90 5.31
C LEU A 231 -11.24 9.13 4.24
N ASN A 232 -10.85 7.93 4.58
CA ASN A 232 -10.08 7.03 3.71
C ASN A 232 -10.68 5.62 3.74
N ILE A 233 -10.09 4.69 3.01
CA ILE A 233 -10.60 3.31 2.90
C ILE A 233 -10.70 2.66 4.29
N MET A 234 -9.72 2.90 5.18
CA MET A 234 -9.70 2.31 6.53
C MET A 234 -10.78 2.90 7.43
N THR A 235 -10.98 4.24 7.42
CA THR A 235 -12.03 4.89 8.20
C THR A 235 -13.42 4.47 7.73
N LEU A 236 -13.65 4.42 6.42
CA LEU A 236 -14.94 3.99 5.85
C LEU A 236 -15.21 2.50 6.10
N GLY A 237 -14.19 1.65 6.00
CA GLY A 237 -14.30 0.23 6.34
C GLY A 237 -14.62 -0.01 7.81
N ALA A 238 -14.01 0.78 8.70
CA ALA A 238 -14.34 0.79 10.12
C ALA A 238 -15.80 1.21 10.38
N LEU A 239 -16.28 2.27 9.72
CA LEU A 239 -17.67 2.70 9.81
C LEU A 239 -18.61 1.62 9.33
N ALA A 240 -18.31 0.95 8.21
CA ALA A 240 -19.14 -0.13 7.69
C ALA A 240 -19.17 -1.34 8.63
N ALA A 241 -18.04 -1.72 9.23
CA ALA A 241 -17.97 -2.78 10.23
C ALA A 241 -18.70 -2.39 11.54
N ALA A 242 -18.64 -1.13 11.93
CA ALA A 242 -19.31 -0.64 13.14
C ALA A 242 -20.84 -0.59 13.01
N ILE A 243 -21.43 -0.56 11.81
CA ILE A 243 -22.89 -0.56 11.63
C ILE A 243 -23.53 -1.74 12.39
N GLY A 244 -22.93 -2.93 12.31
CA GLY A 244 -23.43 -4.11 13.02
C GLY A 244 -23.48 -3.90 14.54
N LEU A 245 -22.49 -3.22 15.10
CA LEU A 245 -22.40 -2.91 16.53
C LEU A 245 -23.37 -1.79 16.96
N ILE A 246 -23.47 -0.73 16.15
CA ILE A 246 -24.43 0.37 16.36
C ILE A 246 -25.87 -0.15 16.41
N ILE A 247 -26.19 -1.10 15.53
CA ILE A 247 -27.52 -1.70 15.45
C ILE A 247 -27.82 -2.48 16.73
N ASP A 248 -26.86 -3.20 17.28
CA ASP A 248 -27.02 -3.99 18.51
C ASP A 248 -27.45 -3.09 19.69
N ASP A 249 -26.70 -2.03 19.96
CA ASP A 249 -27.04 -1.04 20.99
C ASP A 249 -28.46 -0.47 20.81
N ALA A 250 -28.80 -0.04 19.60
CA ALA A 250 -30.10 0.56 19.31
C ALA A 250 -31.27 -0.45 19.49
N ILE A 251 -31.06 -1.70 19.06
CA ILE A 251 -32.06 -2.77 19.20
C ILE A 251 -32.33 -3.08 20.67
N VAL A 252 -31.33 -3.25 21.49
CA VAL A 252 -31.46 -3.57 22.91
C VAL A 252 -32.27 -2.49 23.65
N VAL A 253 -32.00 -1.20 23.36
CA VAL A 253 -32.71 -0.09 24.00
C VAL A 253 -34.16 0.00 23.51
N VAL A 254 -34.41 -0.09 22.22
CA VAL A 254 -35.76 -0.04 21.64
C VAL A 254 -36.62 -1.22 22.16
N GLU A 255 -36.06 -2.42 22.20
CA GLU A 255 -36.73 -3.62 22.70
C GLU A 255 -37.09 -3.48 24.19
N GLN A 256 -36.14 -2.94 25.00
CA GLN A 256 -36.42 -2.73 26.42
C GLN A 256 -37.49 -1.66 26.65
N ILE A 257 -37.48 -0.56 25.88
CA ILE A 257 -38.54 0.45 25.97
C ILE A 257 -39.92 -0.19 25.60
N HIS A 258 -39.93 -0.94 24.52
CA HIS A 258 -41.15 -1.63 24.06
C HIS A 258 -41.68 -2.62 25.11
N ARG A 259 -40.79 -3.38 25.70
CA ARG A 259 -41.12 -4.35 26.75
C ARG A 259 -41.60 -3.66 28.01
N THR A 260 -40.96 -2.58 28.47
CA THR A 260 -41.41 -1.82 29.65
C THR A 260 -42.80 -1.23 29.40
N HIS A 261 -43.10 -0.86 28.14
CA HIS A 261 -44.44 -0.40 27.75
C HIS A 261 -45.50 -1.54 27.78
N GLU A 262 -45.14 -2.76 27.38
CA GLU A 262 -46.04 -3.93 27.48
C GLU A 262 -46.29 -4.37 28.94
N GLU A 263 -45.28 -4.25 29.80
CA GLU A 263 -45.36 -4.62 31.23
C GLU A 263 -46.16 -3.59 32.05
N HIS A 264 -46.12 -2.31 31.70
CA HIS A 264 -46.78 -1.21 32.43
C HIS A 264 -47.60 -0.31 31.52
N PRO A 265 -48.67 -0.82 30.84
CA PRO A 265 -49.41 -0.07 29.81
C PRO A 265 -50.20 1.14 30.35
N GLU A 266 -50.33 1.27 31.66
CA GLU A 266 -51.07 2.36 32.30
C GLU A 266 -50.22 3.58 32.65
N GLU A 267 -48.89 3.48 32.52
CA GLU A 267 -48.00 4.57 32.83
C GLU A 267 -47.67 5.48 31.61
N PRO A 268 -47.47 6.78 31.83
CA PRO A 268 -47.07 7.68 30.75
C PRO A 268 -45.77 7.22 30.07
N THR A 269 -45.74 7.30 28.73
CA THR A 269 -44.59 6.88 27.92
C THR A 269 -43.26 7.52 28.35
N THR A 270 -43.28 8.76 28.83
CA THR A 270 -42.06 9.43 29.34
C THR A 270 -41.48 8.75 30.56
N ILE A 271 -42.35 8.30 31.49
CA ILE A 271 -41.94 7.58 32.71
C ILE A 271 -41.43 6.19 32.35
N LEU A 272 -42.09 5.51 31.43
CA LEU A 272 -41.69 4.19 30.96
C LEU A 272 -40.31 4.20 30.29
N ILE A 273 -40.02 5.20 29.45
CA ILE A 273 -38.72 5.38 28.82
C ILE A 273 -37.66 5.66 29.91
N GLN A 274 -37.93 6.54 30.87
CA GLN A 274 -36.97 6.82 31.97
C GLN A 274 -36.69 5.54 32.78
N LYS A 275 -37.71 4.72 33.09
CA LYS A 275 -37.53 3.42 33.76
C LYS A 275 -36.66 2.47 32.92
N ALA A 276 -36.94 2.34 31.61
CA ALA A 276 -36.21 1.46 30.71
C ALA A 276 -34.72 1.88 30.59
N ILE A 277 -34.46 3.17 30.43
CA ILE A 277 -33.10 3.69 30.34
C ILE A 277 -32.36 3.53 31.66
N LYS A 278 -32.98 3.88 32.78
CA LYS A 278 -32.35 3.72 34.11
C LYS A 278 -32.01 2.27 34.40
N TYR A 279 -32.84 1.35 33.98
CA TYR A 279 -32.60 -0.10 34.09
C TYR A 279 -31.44 -0.58 33.25
N LEU A 280 -31.37 -0.13 31.97
CA LEU A 280 -30.32 -0.56 31.06
C LEU A 280 -28.98 0.14 31.26
N PHE A 281 -28.95 1.33 31.85
CA PHE A 281 -27.75 2.18 31.88
C PHE A 281 -26.48 1.46 32.41
N PRO A 282 -26.51 0.71 33.52
CA PRO A 282 -25.32 -0.03 33.98
C PRO A 282 -24.84 -1.07 32.96
N ALA A 283 -25.77 -1.74 32.33
CA ALA A 283 -25.48 -2.74 31.31
C ALA A 283 -24.90 -2.11 30.06
N MET A 284 -25.46 -0.98 29.61
CA MET A 284 -24.98 -0.24 28.45
C MET A 284 -23.55 0.30 28.68
N VAL A 285 -23.28 0.85 29.86
CA VAL A 285 -21.91 1.28 30.21
C VAL A 285 -20.94 0.10 30.19
N GLY A 286 -21.32 -1.01 30.82
CA GLY A 286 -20.49 -2.20 30.89
C GLY A 286 -20.24 -2.84 29.50
N SER A 287 -21.26 -2.92 28.67
CA SER A 287 -21.17 -3.48 27.32
C SER A 287 -20.33 -2.59 26.41
N SER A 288 -20.64 -1.30 26.33
CA SER A 288 -19.89 -0.35 25.49
C SER A 288 -18.43 -0.24 25.96
N LEU A 289 -18.17 -0.23 27.28
CA LEU A 289 -16.80 -0.23 27.78
C LEU A 289 -16.07 -1.52 27.42
N SER A 290 -16.73 -2.68 27.52
CA SER A 290 -16.16 -3.97 27.13
C SER A 290 -15.75 -3.98 25.66
N THR A 291 -16.58 -3.42 24.77
CA THR A 291 -16.31 -3.38 23.33
C THR A 291 -15.24 -2.34 22.96
N ILE A 292 -15.23 -1.17 23.63
CA ILE A 292 -14.20 -0.13 23.39
C ILE A 292 -12.82 -0.59 23.87
N VAL A 293 -12.75 -1.20 25.05
CA VAL A 293 -11.50 -1.62 25.70
C VAL A 293 -10.72 -2.64 24.84
N ILE A 294 -11.41 -3.41 23.99
CA ILE A 294 -10.77 -4.37 23.07
C ILE A 294 -9.89 -3.68 22.04
N PHE A 295 -10.27 -2.49 21.63
CA PHE A 295 -9.52 -1.73 20.63
C PHE A 295 -8.34 -0.94 21.21
N LEU A 296 -8.32 -0.68 22.52
CA LEU A 296 -7.24 0.11 23.14
C LEU A 296 -5.84 -0.48 22.92
N PRO A 297 -5.61 -1.80 23.04
CA PRO A 297 -4.27 -2.35 22.85
C PRO A 297 -3.71 -2.20 21.43
N PHE A 298 -4.54 -1.94 20.40
CA PHE A 298 -4.06 -1.68 19.03
C PHE A 298 -3.21 -0.42 18.90
N VAL A 299 -3.29 0.51 19.87
CA VAL A 299 -2.40 1.69 19.93
C VAL A 299 -0.93 1.27 20.06
N LEU A 300 -0.66 0.09 20.59
CA LEU A 300 0.69 -0.47 20.78
C LEU A 300 1.24 -1.14 19.52
N MET A 301 0.43 -1.29 18.48
CA MET A 301 0.84 -1.93 17.24
C MET A 301 1.81 -1.04 16.46
N SER A 302 2.89 -1.64 15.95
CA SER A 302 3.96 -0.94 15.25
C SER A 302 4.02 -1.27 13.75
N GLY A 303 4.96 -0.63 13.04
CA GLY A 303 5.19 -0.89 11.62
C GLY A 303 4.03 -0.50 10.68
N VAL A 304 4.05 -1.04 9.48
CA VAL A 304 3.04 -0.77 8.44
C VAL A 304 1.65 -1.23 8.87
N ALA A 305 1.56 -2.43 9.47
CA ALA A 305 0.29 -2.94 10.00
C ALA A 305 -0.28 -2.02 11.08
N GLY A 306 0.56 -1.50 11.99
CA GLY A 306 0.15 -0.53 13.00
C GLY A 306 -0.41 0.76 12.40
N ALA A 307 0.24 1.32 11.38
CA ALA A 307 -0.22 2.52 10.70
C ALA A 307 -1.61 2.34 10.05
N TYR A 308 -1.84 1.18 9.43
CA TYR A 308 -3.13 0.84 8.81
C TYR A 308 -4.25 0.66 9.84
N PHE A 309 -4.01 -0.19 10.84
CA PHE A 309 -5.06 -0.61 11.77
C PHE A 309 -5.31 0.37 12.90
N LYS A 310 -4.36 1.26 13.22
CA LYS A 310 -4.58 2.35 14.17
C LYS A 310 -5.70 3.28 13.72
N VAL A 311 -5.68 3.71 12.45
CA VAL A 311 -6.72 4.59 11.88
C VAL A 311 -8.10 3.93 11.95
N MET A 312 -8.16 2.64 11.59
CA MET A 312 -9.39 1.84 11.69
C MET A 312 -9.88 1.74 13.14
N THR A 313 -8.98 1.46 14.07
CA THR A 313 -9.27 1.29 15.50
C THR A 313 -9.75 2.58 16.14
N ASP A 314 -9.07 3.71 15.87
CA ASP A 314 -9.47 5.03 16.35
C ASP A 314 -10.89 5.37 15.87
N THR A 315 -11.19 5.10 14.60
CA THR A 315 -12.53 5.28 14.03
C THR A 315 -13.57 4.40 14.71
N MET A 316 -13.23 3.13 14.99
CA MET A 316 -14.13 2.21 15.72
C MET A 316 -14.41 2.72 17.14
N ILE A 317 -13.39 3.13 17.88
CA ILE A 317 -13.55 3.69 19.23
C ILE A 317 -14.45 4.93 19.20
N ILE A 318 -14.19 5.88 18.30
CA ILE A 318 -15.01 7.09 18.15
C ILE A 318 -16.46 6.72 17.83
N THR A 319 -16.65 5.77 16.90
CA THR A 319 -17.99 5.32 16.48
C THR A 319 -18.76 4.67 17.63
N LEU A 320 -18.12 3.81 18.42
CA LEU A 320 -18.73 3.16 19.58
C LEU A 320 -19.07 4.15 20.68
N LEU A 321 -18.21 5.14 20.92
CA LEU A 321 -18.51 6.24 21.84
C LEU A 321 -19.73 7.04 21.35
N CYS A 322 -19.76 7.38 20.06
CA CYS A 322 -20.92 8.05 19.47
C CYS A 322 -22.19 7.21 19.59
N SER A 323 -22.11 5.90 19.32
CA SER A 323 -23.22 4.96 19.46
C SER A 323 -23.78 4.97 20.86
N PHE A 324 -22.93 4.86 21.85
CA PHE A 324 -23.34 4.93 23.26
C PHE A 324 -24.09 6.23 23.59
N PHE A 325 -23.55 7.41 23.23
CA PHE A 325 -24.20 8.68 23.52
C PHE A 325 -25.51 8.87 22.76
N VAL A 326 -25.55 8.50 21.50
CA VAL A 326 -26.76 8.60 20.66
C VAL A 326 -27.85 7.66 21.18
N THR A 327 -27.48 6.44 21.54
CA THR A 327 -28.43 5.44 22.07
C THR A 327 -28.93 5.81 23.45
N TRP A 328 -28.10 6.40 24.27
CA TRP A 328 -28.47 6.86 25.61
C TRP A 328 -29.32 8.14 25.61
N LEU A 329 -28.92 9.15 24.81
CA LEU A 329 -29.51 10.50 24.88
C LEU A 329 -30.51 10.77 23.75
N ILE A 330 -30.17 10.43 22.51
CA ILE A 330 -30.93 10.85 21.31
C ILE A 330 -32.03 9.85 20.97
N LEU A 331 -31.76 8.54 21.05
CA LEU A 331 -32.73 7.49 20.72
C LEU A 331 -34.02 7.60 21.57
N PRO A 332 -33.99 7.80 22.91
CA PRO A 332 -35.18 7.99 23.72
C PRO A 332 -36.03 9.18 23.27
N VAL A 333 -35.36 10.27 22.90
CA VAL A 333 -36.07 11.49 22.41
C VAL A 333 -36.73 11.21 21.06
N ILE A 334 -36.03 10.53 20.14
CA ILE A 334 -36.60 10.13 18.84
C ILE A 334 -37.82 9.22 19.09
N TYR A 335 -37.70 8.25 20.00
CA TYR A 335 -38.82 7.34 20.34
C TYR A 335 -40.02 8.12 20.86
N LEU A 336 -39.86 9.10 21.73
CA LEU A 336 -40.93 9.98 22.22
C LEU A 336 -41.58 10.78 21.10
N LEU A 337 -40.84 11.31 20.13
CA LEU A 337 -41.40 12.07 19.00
C LEU A 337 -42.30 11.22 18.13
N PHE A 338 -42.01 9.92 17.96
CA PHE A 338 -42.83 9.02 17.16
C PHE A 338 -44.03 8.46 17.95
N THR A 339 -44.02 8.48 19.32
CA THR A 339 -45.08 7.94 20.13
C THR A 339 -46.10 8.98 20.59
N LYS A 340 -45.71 10.23 20.82
CA LYS A 340 -46.61 11.32 21.26
C LYS A 340 -47.85 11.57 20.37
N LYS A 341 -47.80 11.26 19.08
CA LYS A 341 -48.90 11.38 18.13
C LYS A 341 -49.89 10.20 18.13
N ALA A 342 -49.61 9.14 18.90
CA ALA A 342 -50.39 7.88 18.86
C ALA A 342 -51.24 7.62 20.11
N GLU A 343 -51.00 8.34 21.21
CA GLU A 343 -51.70 8.14 22.50
C GLU A 343 -53.09 8.71 22.50
N GLU A 344 -53.48 9.54 21.55
CA GLU A 344 -54.86 10.06 21.40
C GLU A 344 -55.82 9.06 20.76
N VAL A 345 -55.39 7.91 20.29
CA VAL A 345 -56.28 6.94 19.66
C VAL A 345 -55.96 5.51 20.05
N LYS A 346 -56.78 4.96 20.96
CA LYS A 346 -57.03 3.56 21.34
C LYS A 346 -56.28 3.03 22.56
N ALA A 347 -56.87 3.26 23.71
CA ALA A 347 -56.93 2.26 24.77
C ALA A 347 -57.75 1.06 24.27
N VAL A 348 -57.13 0.13 23.56
CA VAL A 348 -57.72 -1.18 23.27
C VAL A 348 -57.02 -2.20 24.13
N LYS A 349 -57.80 -2.63 25.14
CA LYS A 349 -57.51 -3.79 25.98
C LYS A 349 -57.08 -4.98 25.11
N LYS A 350 -55.81 -5.26 25.05
CA LYS A 350 -55.30 -6.61 24.88
C LYS A 350 -54.35 -6.87 26.02
N GLN A 351 -54.88 -7.50 27.08
CA GLN A 351 -54.04 -8.20 28.05
C GLN A 351 -53.19 -9.21 27.27
N HIS A 352 -51.93 -8.80 26.93
CA HIS A 352 -50.93 -9.78 26.58
C HIS A 352 -50.50 -10.47 27.87
N LYS A 353 -50.85 -11.75 27.96
CA LYS A 353 -50.34 -12.65 29.00
C LYS A 353 -48.81 -12.59 28.94
N PRO A 354 -48.10 -12.63 30.11
CA PRO A 354 -46.64 -12.76 30.10
C PRO A 354 -46.25 -13.92 29.18
N HIS A 355 -45.21 -13.71 28.38
CA HIS A 355 -44.77 -14.59 27.32
C HIS A 355 -44.77 -16.05 27.80
N ASP A 356 -45.58 -16.91 27.15
CA ASP A 356 -45.86 -18.25 27.59
C ASP A 356 -44.56 -19.09 27.53
N VAL A 357 -43.96 -19.38 28.69
CA VAL A 357 -42.72 -20.13 28.89
C VAL A 357 -42.78 -21.49 28.18
N LYS A 358 -44.00 -21.97 27.81
CA LYS A 358 -44.19 -23.24 27.07
C LYS A 358 -43.59 -23.30 25.67
N SER A 359 -43.34 -22.16 25.01
CA SER A 359 -42.77 -22.11 23.65
C SER A 359 -41.27 -22.43 23.63
N GLN A 360 -40.63 -22.49 24.79
CA GLN A 360 -39.17 -22.64 24.90
C GLN A 360 -38.72 -23.95 25.56
N ARG A 361 -39.39 -25.03 25.24
CA ARG A 361 -39.08 -26.40 25.74
C ARG A 361 -37.61 -26.80 25.45
N TRP A 362 -37.03 -26.28 24.38
CA TRP A 362 -35.64 -26.55 24.00
C TRP A 362 -34.65 -26.02 25.04
N VAL A 363 -34.87 -24.85 25.64
CA VAL A 363 -33.99 -24.31 26.70
C VAL A 363 -33.97 -25.24 27.89
N GLY A 364 -35.16 -25.69 28.34
CA GLY A 364 -35.27 -26.65 29.42
C GLY A 364 -34.56 -27.99 29.12
N PHE A 365 -34.58 -28.45 27.85
CA PHE A 365 -33.86 -29.65 27.43
C PHE A 365 -32.36 -29.50 27.60
N PHE A 366 -31.73 -28.41 27.10
CA PHE A 366 -30.29 -28.17 27.23
C PHE A 366 -29.86 -27.93 28.69
N ILE A 367 -30.69 -27.23 29.48
CA ILE A 367 -30.45 -27.09 30.92
C ILE A 367 -30.46 -28.44 31.62
N LYS A 368 -31.39 -29.34 31.27
CA LYS A 368 -31.46 -30.70 31.86
C LYS A 368 -30.24 -31.55 31.44
N HIS A 369 -29.74 -31.39 30.19
CA HIS A 369 -28.64 -32.14 29.63
C HIS A 369 -27.40 -31.28 29.48
N SER A 370 -26.94 -30.63 30.56
CA SER A 370 -25.78 -29.70 30.53
C SER A 370 -24.49 -30.32 30.01
N TRP A 371 -24.37 -31.68 30.02
CA TRP A 371 -23.24 -32.39 29.42
C TRP A 371 -23.08 -32.14 27.91
N ILE A 372 -24.18 -31.84 27.19
CA ILE A 372 -24.15 -31.48 25.77
C ILE A 372 -23.34 -30.21 25.57
N SER A 373 -23.47 -29.20 26.47
CA SER A 373 -22.70 -27.96 26.43
C SER A 373 -21.21 -28.21 26.65
N VAL A 374 -20.86 -29.16 27.51
CA VAL A 374 -19.43 -29.58 27.68
C VAL A 374 -18.91 -30.23 26.40
N LEU A 375 -19.72 -31.07 25.76
CA LEU A 375 -19.34 -31.67 24.47
C LEU A 375 -19.15 -30.60 23.37
N ILE A 376 -20.02 -29.60 23.30
CA ILE A 376 -19.87 -28.46 22.37
C ILE A 376 -18.56 -27.71 22.64
N ILE A 377 -18.24 -27.42 23.90
CA ILE A 377 -16.99 -26.75 24.29
C ILE A 377 -15.77 -27.57 23.80
N ILE A 378 -15.78 -28.89 24.06
CA ILE A 378 -14.69 -29.79 23.64
C ILE A 378 -14.60 -29.82 22.11
N ALA A 379 -15.70 -29.89 21.40
CA ALA A 379 -15.74 -29.92 19.94
C ALA A 379 -15.20 -28.62 19.33
N LEU A 380 -15.59 -27.47 19.90
CA LEU A 380 -15.09 -26.16 19.45
C LEU A 380 -13.60 -25.99 19.78
N ALA A 381 -13.15 -26.39 20.98
CA ALA A 381 -11.74 -26.35 21.31
C ALA A 381 -10.91 -27.30 20.42
N ALA A 382 -11.42 -28.50 20.16
CA ALA A 382 -10.79 -29.42 19.21
C ALA A 382 -10.73 -28.84 17.78
N SER A 383 -11.77 -28.12 17.35
CA SER A 383 -11.78 -27.48 16.04
C SER A 383 -10.71 -26.40 15.92
N ILE A 384 -10.46 -25.62 16.97
CA ILE A 384 -9.36 -24.64 17.00
C ILE A 384 -8.02 -25.35 16.79
N VAL A 385 -7.75 -26.40 17.57
CA VAL A 385 -6.49 -27.15 17.50
C VAL A 385 -6.32 -27.81 16.13
N TYR A 386 -7.38 -28.28 15.52
CA TYR A 386 -7.33 -28.93 14.19
C TYR A 386 -7.19 -27.95 13.05
N ILE A 387 -7.91 -26.82 13.06
CA ILE A 387 -8.00 -25.87 11.96
C ILE A 387 -6.80 -24.90 11.97
N PHE A 388 -6.43 -24.34 13.13
CA PHE A 388 -5.42 -23.30 13.22
C PHE A 388 -4.10 -23.64 12.50
N PRO A 389 -3.51 -24.85 12.61
CA PRO A 389 -2.28 -25.20 11.90
C PRO A 389 -2.45 -25.38 10.39
N ARG A 390 -3.69 -25.43 9.89
CA ARG A 390 -4.05 -25.65 8.49
C ARG A 390 -4.55 -24.39 7.80
N LEU A 391 -4.68 -23.29 8.54
CA LEU A 391 -5.05 -22.02 7.96
C LEU A 391 -3.89 -21.49 7.13
N GLU A 392 -4.22 -21.03 5.94
CA GLU A 392 -3.34 -20.21 5.15
C GLU A 392 -3.00 -18.93 5.90
N THR A 393 -1.79 -18.42 5.75
CA THR A 393 -1.35 -17.21 6.45
C THR A 393 -0.76 -16.20 5.50
N GLY A 394 -1.19 -14.94 5.62
CA GLY A 394 -0.69 -13.80 4.86
C GLY A 394 -0.34 -12.63 5.77
N PHE A 395 0.30 -11.60 5.24
CA PHE A 395 0.61 -10.39 6.01
C PHE A 395 -0.57 -9.41 5.99
N LEU A 396 -0.72 -8.66 4.91
CA LEU A 396 -1.85 -7.77 4.66
C LEU A 396 -2.85 -8.44 3.72
N PRO A 397 -4.12 -8.02 3.74
CA PRO A 397 -5.08 -8.46 2.73
C PRO A 397 -4.62 -8.05 1.33
N GLU A 398 -4.73 -8.95 0.37
CA GLU A 398 -4.42 -8.67 -1.03
C GLU A 398 -5.42 -7.67 -1.63
N MET A 399 -4.92 -6.79 -2.48
CA MET A 399 -5.72 -5.80 -3.20
C MET A 399 -5.63 -6.06 -4.69
N ASP A 400 -6.76 -6.00 -5.37
CA ASP A 400 -6.82 -6.02 -6.83
C ASP A 400 -7.02 -4.60 -7.35
N GLU A 401 -5.91 -3.91 -7.68
CA GLU A 401 -5.92 -2.52 -8.16
C GLU A 401 -6.17 -2.41 -9.67
N GLY A 402 -6.04 -3.49 -10.42
CA GLY A 402 -6.12 -3.46 -11.87
C GLY A 402 -4.94 -2.77 -12.56
N SER A 403 -3.82 -2.62 -11.86
CA SER A 403 -2.56 -2.11 -12.39
C SER A 403 -1.43 -3.08 -12.08
N ILE A 404 -0.55 -3.32 -13.06
CA ILE A 404 0.58 -4.24 -12.93
C ILE A 404 1.87 -3.44 -13.13
N VAL A 405 2.81 -3.61 -12.23
CA VAL A 405 4.22 -3.24 -12.42
C VAL A 405 4.95 -4.48 -12.90
N LEU A 406 5.61 -4.38 -14.04
CA LEU A 406 6.48 -5.42 -14.56
C LEU A 406 7.90 -4.85 -14.61
N ASP A 407 8.69 -5.14 -13.60
CA ASP A 407 10.11 -4.84 -13.60
C ASP A 407 10.86 -5.81 -14.51
N TYR A 408 11.82 -5.29 -15.23
CA TYR A 408 12.65 -6.12 -16.09
C TYR A 408 14.13 -5.75 -15.98
N ASN A 409 14.95 -6.75 -16.21
CA ASN A 409 16.39 -6.62 -16.26
C ASN A 409 16.94 -7.48 -17.39
N SER A 410 17.47 -6.83 -18.43
CA SER A 410 18.20 -7.51 -19.50
C SER A 410 19.59 -7.93 -19.02
N PRO A 411 20.31 -8.81 -19.73
CA PRO A 411 21.66 -9.20 -19.36
C PRO A 411 22.58 -7.99 -19.10
N PRO A 412 23.48 -8.07 -18.11
CA PRO A 412 24.40 -7.00 -17.78
C PRO A 412 25.17 -6.50 -19.01
N GLY A 413 25.28 -5.18 -19.15
CA GLY A 413 25.95 -4.55 -20.29
C GLY A 413 25.16 -4.47 -21.59
N THR A 414 23.89 -4.91 -21.59
CA THR A 414 23.01 -4.75 -22.76
C THR A 414 22.78 -3.26 -23.02
N SER A 415 22.95 -2.82 -24.27
CA SER A 415 22.71 -1.43 -24.67
C SER A 415 21.24 -1.04 -24.60
N LEU A 416 20.97 0.28 -24.54
CA LEU A 416 19.61 0.81 -24.54
C LEU A 416 18.83 0.38 -25.79
N GLU A 417 19.49 0.33 -26.95
CA GLU A 417 18.89 -0.07 -28.22
C GLU A 417 18.51 -1.53 -28.26
N GLU A 418 19.38 -2.40 -27.75
CA GLU A 418 19.11 -3.83 -27.71
C GLU A 418 18.04 -4.17 -26.65
N THR A 419 18.10 -3.52 -25.51
CA THR A 419 17.05 -3.62 -24.50
C THR A 419 15.69 -3.18 -25.09
N ASP A 420 15.65 -2.06 -25.80
CA ASP A 420 14.44 -1.57 -26.47
C ASP A 420 13.92 -2.59 -27.51
N ARG A 421 14.82 -3.22 -28.27
CA ARG A 421 14.43 -4.25 -29.26
C ARG A 421 13.77 -5.45 -28.58
N MET A 422 14.35 -5.97 -27.50
CA MET A 422 13.79 -7.08 -26.73
C MET A 422 12.40 -6.74 -26.16
N LEU A 423 12.27 -5.54 -25.61
CA LEU A 423 11.05 -5.07 -24.98
C LEU A 423 9.92 -4.79 -25.99
N ARG A 424 10.24 -4.42 -27.23
CA ARG A 424 9.21 -4.34 -28.31
C ARG A 424 8.56 -5.69 -28.59
N GLU A 425 9.24 -6.81 -28.41
CA GLU A 425 8.62 -8.12 -28.49
C GLU A 425 7.66 -8.38 -27.33
N VAL A 426 8.04 -7.95 -26.12
CA VAL A 426 7.12 -7.98 -24.95
C VAL A 426 5.87 -7.13 -25.21
N GLU A 427 6.03 -5.93 -25.76
CA GLU A 427 4.91 -5.05 -26.11
C GLU A 427 3.91 -5.72 -27.08
N LYS A 428 4.40 -6.47 -28.05
CA LYS A 428 3.54 -7.24 -28.97
C LYS A 428 2.71 -8.32 -28.27
N LEU A 429 3.22 -8.86 -27.17
CA LEU A 429 2.46 -9.81 -26.33
C LEU A 429 1.42 -9.07 -25.50
N LEU A 430 1.78 -7.95 -24.85
CA LEU A 430 0.86 -7.16 -24.02
C LEU A 430 -0.38 -6.71 -24.78
N VAL A 431 -0.20 -6.25 -26.02
CA VAL A 431 -1.32 -5.81 -26.89
C VAL A 431 -2.29 -6.94 -27.22
N LYS A 432 -1.85 -8.21 -27.19
CA LYS A 432 -2.70 -9.37 -27.46
C LYS A 432 -3.50 -9.84 -26.24
N VAL A 433 -3.17 -9.38 -25.03
CA VAL A 433 -3.88 -9.75 -23.80
C VAL A 433 -5.17 -8.94 -23.73
N PRO A 434 -6.36 -9.58 -23.76
CA PRO A 434 -7.64 -8.85 -23.85
C PRO A 434 -7.94 -7.94 -22.66
N GLU A 435 -7.40 -8.31 -21.51
CA GLU A 435 -7.59 -7.61 -20.23
C GLU A 435 -6.76 -6.33 -20.14
N VAL A 436 -5.70 -6.17 -20.93
CA VAL A 436 -4.85 -4.97 -20.95
C VAL A 436 -5.58 -3.84 -21.66
N GLU A 437 -5.62 -2.67 -21.02
CA GLU A 437 -6.18 -1.43 -21.56
C GLU A 437 -5.08 -0.54 -22.15
N ALA A 438 -4.01 -0.33 -21.40
CA ALA A 438 -2.90 0.51 -21.80
C ALA A 438 -1.63 0.08 -21.08
N TYR A 439 -0.48 0.48 -21.62
CA TYR A 439 0.80 0.30 -20.95
C TYR A 439 1.73 1.48 -21.21
N SER A 440 2.60 1.74 -20.25
CA SER A 440 3.75 2.63 -20.40
C SER A 440 5.00 1.91 -19.97
N ARG A 441 6.10 2.12 -20.69
CA ARG A 441 7.39 1.54 -20.41
C ARG A 441 8.42 2.62 -20.13
N ARG A 442 9.25 2.38 -19.14
CA ARG A 442 10.43 3.16 -18.80
C ARG A 442 11.66 2.28 -18.94
N THR A 443 12.64 2.70 -19.71
CA THR A 443 13.93 2.00 -19.88
C THR A 443 15.04 2.95 -19.48
N GLY A 444 16.00 2.50 -18.64
CA GLY A 444 17.03 3.35 -18.05
C GLY A 444 16.52 4.19 -16.89
N THR A 445 15.30 3.98 -16.46
CA THR A 445 14.66 4.56 -15.27
C THR A 445 13.51 3.65 -14.84
N GLN A 446 13.05 3.76 -13.62
CA GLN A 446 11.95 3.01 -13.04
C GLN A 446 10.89 3.94 -12.43
N MET A 447 9.83 3.38 -11.85
CA MET A 447 8.69 4.13 -11.31
C MET A 447 9.07 5.13 -10.22
N GLY A 448 10.15 4.90 -9.48
CA GLY A 448 10.74 5.87 -8.55
C GLY A 448 11.40 7.10 -9.20
N PHE A 449 11.46 7.14 -10.54
CA PHE A 449 11.99 8.23 -11.36
C PHE A 449 13.46 8.56 -11.12
N PHE A 450 14.24 7.61 -10.65
CA PHE A 450 15.69 7.68 -10.62
C PHE A 450 16.28 6.98 -11.86
N ILE A 451 17.42 7.48 -12.31
CA ILE A 451 18.12 6.93 -13.47
C ILE A 451 18.75 5.59 -13.04
N THR A 452 18.50 4.56 -13.84
CA THR A 452 19.09 3.23 -13.67
C THR A 452 20.06 2.95 -14.84
N GLU A 453 20.61 1.75 -14.86
CA GLU A 453 21.36 1.26 -16.02
C GLU A 453 20.43 1.08 -17.24
N PRO A 454 20.96 1.24 -18.49
CA PRO A 454 20.13 1.15 -19.70
C PRO A 454 19.45 -0.20 -19.95
N ASN A 455 19.92 -1.25 -19.27
CA ASN A 455 19.37 -2.61 -19.36
C ASN A 455 18.26 -2.89 -18.33
N ARG A 456 17.87 -1.90 -17.51
CA ARG A 456 16.84 -2.00 -16.49
C ARG A 456 15.71 -1.02 -16.73
N GLY A 457 14.54 -1.38 -16.24
CA GLY A 457 13.38 -0.53 -16.28
C GLY A 457 12.12 -1.29 -15.87
N ASP A 458 10.99 -0.68 -16.16
CA ASP A 458 9.69 -1.25 -15.82
C ASP A 458 8.62 -0.94 -16.85
N TYR A 459 7.54 -1.71 -16.80
CA TYR A 459 6.25 -1.39 -17.39
C TYR A 459 5.26 -1.08 -16.30
N LEU A 460 4.41 -0.12 -16.57
CA LEU A 460 3.14 0.04 -15.88
C LEU A 460 2.02 -0.36 -16.85
N ILE A 461 1.30 -1.41 -16.50
CA ILE A 461 0.26 -2.00 -17.33
C ILE A 461 -1.07 -1.75 -16.63
N GLN A 462 -1.96 -1.04 -17.30
CA GLN A 462 -3.32 -0.77 -16.82
C GLN A 462 -4.27 -1.82 -17.38
N LEU A 463 -5.03 -2.46 -16.50
CA LEU A 463 -6.06 -3.43 -16.89
C LEU A 463 -7.43 -2.77 -17.02
N LYS A 464 -8.26 -3.34 -17.88
CA LYS A 464 -9.64 -2.91 -18.05
C LYS A 464 -10.46 -3.12 -16.78
N LYS A 465 -11.29 -2.15 -16.41
CA LYS A 465 -12.18 -2.27 -15.25
C LYS A 465 -13.20 -3.40 -15.41
N SER A 466 -13.67 -3.66 -16.63
CA SER A 466 -14.65 -4.71 -16.95
C SER A 466 -13.98 -6.04 -17.33
N ARG A 467 -13.08 -6.53 -16.49
CA ARG A 467 -12.42 -7.82 -16.70
C ARG A 467 -13.07 -8.92 -15.86
N THR A 468 -12.93 -10.16 -16.31
CA THR A 468 -13.40 -11.36 -15.58
C THR A 468 -12.30 -12.07 -14.81
N LYS A 469 -11.04 -11.85 -15.20
CA LYS A 469 -9.88 -12.45 -14.54
C LYS A 469 -9.32 -11.50 -13.48
N SER A 470 -8.79 -12.07 -12.42
CA SER A 470 -8.04 -11.32 -11.40
C SER A 470 -6.75 -10.74 -11.98
N THR A 471 -6.17 -9.74 -11.33
CA THR A 471 -4.85 -9.21 -11.71
C THR A 471 -3.80 -10.30 -11.64
N GLU A 472 -3.82 -11.18 -10.65
CA GLU A 472 -2.88 -12.30 -10.50
C GLU A 472 -2.98 -13.33 -11.63
N ASP A 473 -4.18 -13.66 -12.10
CA ASP A 473 -4.37 -14.55 -13.27
C ASP A 473 -3.78 -13.94 -14.54
N VAL A 474 -3.93 -12.62 -14.70
CA VAL A 474 -3.37 -11.89 -15.84
C VAL A 474 -1.85 -11.86 -15.75
N ILE A 475 -1.29 -11.59 -14.56
CA ILE A 475 0.16 -11.64 -14.30
C ILE A 475 0.72 -13.02 -14.67
N SER A 476 0.13 -14.10 -14.15
CA SER A 476 0.58 -15.47 -14.45
C SER A 476 0.55 -15.78 -15.95
N ASN A 477 -0.47 -15.31 -16.66
CA ASN A 477 -0.56 -15.49 -18.11
C ASN A 477 0.52 -14.70 -18.87
N ILE A 478 0.75 -13.42 -18.50
CA ILE A 478 1.78 -12.58 -19.14
C ILE A 478 3.17 -13.14 -18.84
N ARG A 479 3.44 -13.53 -17.59
CA ARG A 479 4.71 -14.14 -17.17
C ARG A 479 5.10 -15.31 -18.07
N LYS A 480 4.22 -16.28 -18.22
CA LYS A 480 4.46 -17.47 -19.07
C LYS A 480 4.76 -17.13 -20.53
N GLN A 481 4.08 -16.12 -21.07
CA GLN A 481 4.31 -15.69 -22.44
C GLN A 481 5.64 -14.95 -22.61
N VAL A 482 6.00 -14.08 -21.67
CA VAL A 482 7.25 -13.31 -21.71
C VAL A 482 8.45 -14.23 -21.51
N GLU A 483 8.43 -15.12 -20.52
CA GLU A 483 9.49 -16.12 -20.29
C GLU A 483 9.72 -17.01 -21.50
N ALA A 484 8.65 -17.46 -22.14
CA ALA A 484 8.75 -18.28 -23.35
C ALA A 484 9.32 -17.51 -24.55
N SER A 485 9.05 -16.22 -24.69
CA SER A 485 9.48 -15.40 -25.83
C SER A 485 10.84 -14.74 -25.62
N GLN A 486 11.16 -14.35 -24.40
CA GLN A 486 12.37 -13.61 -24.03
C GLN A 486 13.07 -14.23 -22.81
N PRO A 487 13.62 -15.45 -22.93
CA PRO A 487 14.19 -16.18 -21.79
C PRO A 487 15.45 -15.52 -21.19
N ALA A 488 16.07 -14.57 -21.91
CA ALA A 488 17.20 -13.80 -21.41
C ALA A 488 16.79 -12.60 -20.54
N LEU A 489 15.49 -12.25 -20.55
CA LEU A 489 14.97 -11.14 -19.78
C LEU A 489 14.52 -11.63 -18.41
N ARG A 490 15.15 -11.16 -17.36
CA ARG A 490 14.65 -11.38 -16.00
C ARG A 490 13.48 -10.43 -15.77
N ILE A 491 12.38 -10.96 -15.30
CA ILE A 491 11.15 -10.22 -15.02
C ILE A 491 10.71 -10.44 -13.58
N ASP A 492 10.04 -9.44 -13.02
CA ASP A 492 9.40 -9.46 -11.71
C ASP A 492 8.08 -8.71 -11.79
N PHE A 493 7.01 -9.31 -11.27
CA PHE A 493 5.68 -8.74 -11.34
C PHE A 493 5.18 -8.30 -9.97
N GLY A 494 4.58 -7.12 -9.91
CA GLY A 494 3.90 -6.59 -8.73
C GLY A 494 2.65 -5.80 -9.09
N GLN A 495 1.94 -5.34 -8.07
CA GLN A 495 0.90 -4.34 -8.19
C GLN A 495 1.40 -3.04 -7.56
N VAL A 496 0.98 -1.88 -8.05
CA VAL A 496 1.57 -0.58 -7.70
C VAL A 496 1.51 -0.30 -6.19
N ILE A 497 0.37 -0.50 -5.55
CA ILE A 497 0.21 -0.22 -4.12
C ILE A 497 0.97 -1.26 -3.28
N ASN A 498 0.96 -2.52 -3.67
CA ASN A 498 1.73 -3.56 -2.99
C ASN A 498 3.23 -3.29 -3.08
N ASP A 499 3.70 -2.78 -4.21
CA ASP A 499 5.09 -2.39 -4.43
C ASP A 499 5.46 -1.18 -3.55
N MET A 500 4.60 -0.15 -3.53
CA MET A 500 4.77 1.02 -2.65
C MET A 500 4.74 0.65 -1.16
N LEU A 501 3.93 -0.32 -0.76
CA LEU A 501 3.91 -0.85 0.61
C LEU A 501 5.20 -1.59 0.93
N GLY A 502 5.74 -2.34 -0.03
CA GLY A 502 7.02 -3.01 0.08
C GLY A 502 8.16 -2.03 0.36
N ASP A 503 8.16 -0.87 -0.27
CA ASP A 503 9.14 0.21 -0.02
C ASP A 503 9.08 0.77 1.42
N LEU A 504 7.92 0.69 2.07
CA LEU A 504 7.76 1.08 3.48
C LEU A 504 8.18 -0.02 4.46
N MET A 505 8.38 -1.22 3.96
CA MET A 505 8.88 -2.37 4.70
C MET A 505 10.38 -2.55 4.47
N THR A 506 10.98 -3.53 5.12
CA THR A 506 12.40 -3.84 4.94
C THR A 506 12.71 -4.52 3.60
N SER A 507 11.71 -4.96 2.87
CA SER A 507 11.84 -5.61 1.57
C SER A 507 10.55 -5.51 0.76
N VAL A 508 10.68 -5.27 -0.52
CA VAL A 508 9.59 -5.24 -1.49
C VAL A 508 9.07 -6.65 -1.79
N GLN A 509 9.89 -7.69 -1.59
CA GLN A 509 9.56 -9.06 -1.96
C GLN A 509 8.88 -9.84 -0.82
N PRO A 510 7.85 -10.65 -1.10
CA PRO A 510 7.22 -11.50 -0.09
C PRO A 510 8.19 -12.49 0.54
N ILE A 511 9.02 -13.12 -0.30
CA ILE A 511 10.03 -14.10 0.09
C ILE A 511 11.39 -13.45 0.02
N GLU A 512 12.10 -13.41 1.13
CA GLU A 512 13.47 -12.92 1.21
C GLU A 512 14.28 -13.84 2.11
N VAL A 513 15.37 -14.40 1.58
CA VAL A 513 16.29 -15.24 2.34
C VAL A 513 17.66 -14.58 2.33
N LYS A 514 18.06 -14.04 3.46
CA LYS A 514 19.35 -13.36 3.69
C LYS A 514 20.37 -14.35 4.21
N ILE A 515 21.51 -14.41 3.55
CA ILE A 515 22.65 -15.28 3.92
C ILE A 515 23.78 -14.36 4.31
N PHE A 516 24.13 -14.30 5.57
CA PHE A 516 25.24 -13.50 6.09
C PHE A 516 26.54 -14.28 6.10
N GLY A 517 27.65 -13.64 5.75
CA GLY A 517 28.99 -14.24 5.76
C GLY A 517 30.07 -13.28 5.29
N ASN A 518 31.34 -13.64 5.43
CA ASN A 518 32.46 -12.75 5.16
C ASN A 518 33.12 -12.94 3.77
N ASP A 519 32.89 -14.09 3.12
CA ASP A 519 33.47 -14.40 1.80
C ASP A 519 32.40 -14.26 0.72
N HIS A 520 32.57 -13.31 -0.17
CA HIS A 520 31.61 -12.99 -1.24
C HIS A 520 31.42 -14.12 -2.23
N THR A 521 32.48 -14.83 -2.59
CA THR A 521 32.40 -15.97 -3.53
C THR A 521 31.56 -17.07 -2.94
N LYS A 522 31.72 -17.31 -1.65
CA LYS A 522 30.93 -18.31 -0.94
C LYS A 522 29.48 -17.90 -0.73
N LEU A 523 29.24 -16.59 -0.47
CA LEU A 523 27.87 -16.03 -0.41
C LEU A 523 27.17 -16.23 -1.74
N GLN A 524 27.79 -15.93 -2.86
CA GLN A 524 27.21 -16.13 -4.20
C GLN A 524 26.90 -17.61 -4.47
N GLN A 525 27.80 -18.53 -4.07
CA GLN A 525 27.54 -19.96 -4.22
C GLN A 525 26.33 -20.42 -3.39
N LEU A 526 26.25 -19.97 -2.14
CA LEU A 526 25.12 -20.28 -1.26
C LEU A 526 23.82 -19.65 -1.77
N SER A 527 23.86 -18.40 -2.26
CA SER A 527 22.69 -17.73 -2.85
C SER A 527 22.16 -18.49 -4.05
N LYS A 528 23.01 -18.95 -4.97
CA LYS A 528 22.59 -19.80 -6.10
C LYS A 528 21.96 -21.12 -5.65
N GLN A 529 22.53 -21.77 -4.64
CA GLN A 529 21.98 -23.01 -4.10
C GLN A 529 20.62 -22.79 -3.44
N VAL A 530 20.49 -21.72 -2.66
CA VAL A 530 19.22 -21.36 -2.02
C VAL A 530 18.19 -20.99 -3.07
N ALA A 531 18.55 -20.19 -4.09
CA ALA A 531 17.65 -19.83 -5.18
C ALA A 531 17.14 -21.08 -5.93
N ALA A 532 18.02 -22.04 -6.23
CA ALA A 532 17.63 -23.29 -6.87
C ALA A 532 16.67 -24.13 -6.00
N ILE A 533 16.84 -24.10 -4.68
CA ILE A 533 15.90 -24.74 -3.74
C ILE A 533 14.56 -24.04 -3.76
N ILE A 534 14.54 -22.69 -3.69
CA ILE A 534 13.32 -21.90 -3.68
C ILE A 534 12.53 -22.10 -4.98
N THR A 535 13.20 -22.05 -6.14
CA THR A 535 12.58 -22.32 -7.45
C THR A 535 11.91 -23.70 -7.53
N GLY A 536 12.41 -24.67 -6.77
CA GLY A 536 11.82 -26.02 -6.69
C GLY A 536 10.65 -26.14 -5.69
N VAL A 537 10.29 -25.09 -4.96
CA VAL A 537 9.14 -25.09 -4.04
C VAL A 537 7.90 -24.63 -4.79
N GLU A 538 6.85 -25.44 -4.73
CA GLU A 538 5.56 -25.09 -5.35
C GLU A 538 4.99 -23.83 -4.70
N GLY A 539 4.52 -22.88 -5.51
CA GLY A 539 3.97 -21.60 -5.06
C GLY A 539 5.00 -20.46 -5.02
N THR A 540 6.20 -20.66 -5.59
CA THR A 540 7.17 -19.59 -5.78
C THR A 540 7.27 -19.16 -7.24
N ALA A 541 7.44 -17.87 -7.46
CA ALA A 541 7.67 -17.25 -8.77
C ALA A 541 8.74 -16.17 -8.68
N ASP A 542 9.24 -15.73 -9.85
CA ASP A 542 10.20 -14.63 -10.01
C ASP A 542 11.41 -14.72 -9.03
N VAL A 543 11.92 -15.97 -8.85
CA VAL A 543 13.02 -16.23 -7.93
C VAL A 543 14.31 -15.62 -8.46
N PHE A 544 14.95 -14.81 -7.63
CA PHE A 544 16.22 -14.17 -7.92
C PHE A 544 17.29 -14.54 -6.89
N ASP A 545 18.48 -14.91 -7.37
CA ASP A 545 19.60 -15.32 -6.52
C ASP A 545 20.34 -14.14 -5.86
N GLY A 546 19.89 -12.89 -6.10
CA GLY A 546 20.49 -11.68 -5.55
C GLY A 546 21.83 -11.30 -6.16
N ILE A 547 22.30 -12.01 -7.17
CA ILE A 547 23.60 -11.74 -7.76
C ILE A 547 23.43 -10.72 -8.90
N VAL A 548 23.77 -9.49 -8.61
CA VAL A 548 23.83 -8.39 -9.58
C VAL A 548 25.26 -8.25 -10.07
N ILE A 549 25.50 -8.57 -11.33
CA ILE A 549 26.80 -8.39 -11.98
C ILE A 549 26.77 -7.04 -12.68
N ALA A 550 27.76 -6.18 -12.40
CA ALA A 550 27.95 -4.95 -13.15
C ALA A 550 28.22 -5.26 -14.64
N GLY A 551 27.79 -4.38 -15.54
CA GLY A 551 28.12 -4.51 -16.95
C GLY A 551 29.64 -4.53 -17.17
N PRO A 552 30.12 -5.08 -18.29
CA PRO A 552 31.54 -5.06 -18.60
C PRO A 552 32.05 -3.61 -18.67
N SER A 553 33.20 -3.35 -18.06
CA SER A 553 33.89 -2.05 -18.11
C SER A 553 35.18 -2.12 -18.90
N ILE A 554 35.56 -0.97 -19.45
CA ILE A 554 36.90 -0.77 -20.02
C ILE A 554 37.67 0.12 -19.07
N ASP A 555 38.67 -0.43 -18.43
CA ASP A 555 39.50 0.26 -17.48
C ASP A 555 40.73 0.80 -18.21
N ILE A 556 40.95 2.11 -18.08
CA ILE A 556 42.09 2.81 -18.72
C ILE A 556 43.03 3.25 -17.62
N GLU A 557 44.17 2.54 -17.47
CA GLU A 557 45.15 2.81 -16.44
C GLU A 557 46.25 3.76 -16.98
N PRO A 558 46.34 5.00 -16.47
CA PRO A 558 47.35 5.94 -16.91
C PRO A 558 48.79 5.48 -16.59
N ASN A 559 49.70 5.53 -17.56
CA ASN A 559 51.12 5.37 -17.32
C ASN A 559 51.71 6.68 -16.87
N TYR A 560 51.88 6.88 -15.59
CA TYR A 560 52.35 8.13 -14.99
C TYR A 560 53.70 8.59 -15.52
N ALA A 561 54.64 7.66 -15.80
CA ALA A 561 55.95 7.99 -16.37
C ALA A 561 55.82 8.54 -17.80
N ALA A 562 55.00 7.90 -18.63
CA ALA A 562 54.72 8.37 -19.97
C ALA A 562 53.97 9.72 -19.96
N LEU A 563 52.98 9.89 -19.07
CA LEU A 563 52.30 11.16 -18.94
C LEU A 563 53.22 12.29 -18.54
N ALA A 564 54.11 12.07 -17.56
CA ALA A 564 55.12 13.05 -17.14
C ALA A 564 56.08 13.39 -18.25
N GLN A 565 56.54 12.40 -19.03
CA GLN A 565 57.43 12.61 -20.18
C GLN A 565 56.80 13.51 -21.24
N PHE A 566 55.49 13.39 -21.45
CA PHE A 566 54.78 14.19 -22.44
C PHE A 566 54.12 15.44 -21.86
N GLY A 567 54.24 15.71 -20.59
CA GLY A 567 53.71 16.89 -19.91
C GLY A 567 52.17 16.90 -19.81
N ILE A 568 51.52 15.69 -19.78
CA ILE A 568 50.08 15.55 -19.65
C ILE A 568 49.72 15.13 -18.20
N THR A 569 48.68 15.70 -17.65
CA THR A 569 48.13 15.26 -16.37
C THR A 569 47.08 14.15 -16.56
N PRO A 570 46.84 13.27 -15.58
CA PRO A 570 45.75 12.31 -15.66
C PRO A 570 44.36 12.96 -15.90
N THR A 571 44.11 14.12 -15.30
CA THR A 571 42.88 14.90 -15.51
C THR A 571 42.74 15.37 -16.96
N ASN A 572 43.82 15.80 -17.58
CA ASN A 572 43.79 16.24 -18.98
C ASN A 572 43.57 15.04 -19.91
N LEU A 573 44.20 13.89 -19.63
CA LEU A 573 43.94 12.64 -20.34
C LEU A 573 42.45 12.24 -20.22
N GLN A 574 41.91 12.26 -19.02
CA GLN A 574 40.49 11.94 -18.78
C GLN A 574 39.54 12.88 -19.52
N TYR A 575 39.81 14.20 -19.51
CA TYR A 575 39.00 15.19 -20.23
C TYR A 575 38.99 14.91 -21.75
N GLN A 576 40.13 14.55 -22.32
CA GLN A 576 40.24 14.24 -23.75
C GLN A 576 39.60 12.88 -24.12
N LEU A 577 39.72 11.88 -23.24
CA LEU A 577 39.00 10.61 -23.38
C LEU A 577 37.48 10.82 -23.36
N GLN A 578 36.99 11.61 -22.44
CA GLN A 578 35.58 11.96 -22.38
C GLN A 578 35.13 12.70 -23.65
N SER A 579 35.95 13.63 -24.17
CA SER A 579 35.69 14.31 -25.45
C SER A 579 35.61 13.32 -26.63
N ALA A 580 36.40 12.25 -26.56
CA ALA A 580 36.43 11.25 -27.64
C ALA A 580 35.25 10.27 -27.59
N LEU A 581 34.71 9.97 -26.39
CA LEU A 581 33.67 8.97 -26.17
C LEU A 581 32.27 9.60 -26.08
N GLU A 582 32.06 10.43 -25.06
CA GLU A 582 30.75 11.00 -24.69
C GLU A 582 30.59 12.45 -25.12
N GLY A 583 31.73 13.16 -25.25
CA GLY A 583 31.79 14.62 -25.36
C GLY A 583 31.67 15.32 -24.00
N ASN A 584 32.29 16.51 -23.91
CA ASN A 584 32.18 17.36 -22.73
C ASN A 584 31.19 18.51 -22.96
N ILE A 585 30.36 18.80 -21.99
CA ILE A 585 29.55 20.02 -22.00
C ILE A 585 30.47 21.19 -21.63
N VAL A 586 30.67 22.11 -22.55
CA VAL A 586 31.64 23.24 -22.43
C VAL A 586 30.95 24.59 -22.30
N GLY A 587 29.62 24.63 -22.28
CA GLY A 587 28.86 25.86 -22.19
C GLY A 587 27.41 25.63 -22.62
N SER A 588 26.67 26.71 -22.79
CA SER A 588 25.29 26.70 -23.27
C SER A 588 25.02 27.87 -24.20
N VAL A 589 24.12 27.71 -25.12
CA VAL A 589 23.59 28.75 -26.00
C VAL A 589 22.20 29.13 -25.51
N TYR A 590 21.98 30.42 -25.36
CA TYR A 590 20.68 30.97 -25.01
C TYR A 590 19.80 31.09 -26.26
N ASP A 591 19.04 30.05 -26.56
CA ASP A 591 18.18 30.00 -27.73
C ASP A 591 16.76 30.43 -27.33
N ARG A 592 16.40 31.67 -27.60
CA ARG A 592 15.18 32.37 -27.20
C ARG A 592 15.06 32.38 -25.66
N GLU A 593 14.18 31.56 -25.08
CA GLU A 593 13.96 31.47 -23.62
C GLU A 593 14.56 30.20 -23.01
N GLN A 594 15.41 29.50 -23.75
CA GLN A 594 15.90 28.18 -23.38
C GLN A 594 17.42 28.10 -23.45
N LEU A 595 18.01 27.40 -22.49
CA LEU A 595 19.45 27.06 -22.51
C LEU A 595 19.63 25.71 -23.20
N SER A 596 20.37 25.70 -24.30
CA SER A 596 20.79 24.45 -24.98
C SER A 596 22.27 24.22 -24.75
N ASN A 597 22.62 23.02 -24.30
CA ASN A 597 24.00 22.66 -24.02
C ASN A 597 24.90 22.72 -25.28
N VAL A 598 26.14 23.11 -25.08
CA VAL A 598 27.19 23.05 -26.10
C VAL A 598 28.11 21.88 -25.75
N ARG A 599 28.14 20.88 -26.60
CA ARG A 599 28.92 19.65 -26.40
C ARG A 599 30.13 19.61 -27.33
N LEU A 600 31.31 19.57 -26.77
CA LEU A 600 32.55 19.35 -27.45
C LEU A 600 32.81 17.85 -27.63
N ILE A 601 32.97 17.37 -28.86
CA ILE A 601 33.06 15.95 -29.17
C ILE A 601 34.02 15.70 -30.36
N TYR A 602 34.67 14.54 -30.34
CA TYR A 602 35.46 14.08 -31.45
C TYR A 602 34.58 13.46 -32.57
N PRO A 603 35.06 13.48 -33.85
CA PRO A 603 34.34 12.77 -34.90
C PRO A 603 34.33 11.26 -34.61
N ASN A 604 33.27 10.57 -35.04
CA ASN A 604 33.08 9.11 -34.94
C ASN A 604 33.04 8.52 -33.52
N SER A 605 32.70 9.28 -32.49
CA SER A 605 32.62 8.82 -31.11
C SER A 605 31.55 7.70 -30.84
N LYS A 606 30.68 7.43 -31.80
CA LYS A 606 29.53 6.49 -31.59
C LYS A 606 29.81 5.00 -31.82
N SER A 607 30.94 4.62 -32.40
CA SER A 607 31.22 3.27 -32.86
C SER A 607 32.66 2.81 -32.69
N LEU A 608 33.27 3.20 -31.55
CA LEU A 608 34.65 2.81 -31.28
C LEU A 608 34.69 1.36 -30.77
N SER A 609 35.42 0.50 -31.47
CA SER A 609 35.86 -0.79 -30.94
C SER A 609 36.99 -0.58 -29.92
N ILE A 610 37.28 -1.61 -29.11
CA ILE A 610 38.38 -1.53 -28.12
C ILE A 610 39.72 -1.17 -28.82
N ASN A 611 40.03 -1.78 -29.96
CA ASN A 611 41.23 -1.48 -30.75
C ASN A 611 41.24 -0.06 -31.25
N GLU A 612 40.12 0.51 -31.66
CA GLU A 612 40.02 1.91 -32.09
C GLU A 612 40.16 2.85 -30.89
N LEU A 613 39.69 2.47 -29.71
CA LEU A 613 39.90 3.24 -28.47
C LEU A 613 41.39 3.35 -28.15
N GLU A 614 42.16 2.27 -28.19
CA GLU A 614 43.60 2.28 -27.94
C GLU A 614 44.37 3.18 -28.93
N ASN A 615 43.87 3.28 -30.15
CA ASN A 615 44.46 4.10 -31.24
C ASN A 615 43.90 5.55 -31.27
N THR A 616 42.95 5.89 -30.40
CA THR A 616 42.39 7.23 -30.32
C THR A 616 43.48 8.22 -29.96
N MET A 617 43.54 9.34 -30.70
CA MET A 617 44.60 10.35 -30.59
C MET A 617 44.30 11.33 -29.45
N VAL A 618 45.28 11.53 -28.58
CA VAL A 618 45.28 12.49 -27.48
C VAL A 618 46.23 13.63 -27.80
N PHE A 619 45.82 14.86 -27.55
CA PHE A 619 46.66 16.05 -27.73
C PHE A 619 47.65 16.19 -26.59
N LEU A 620 48.88 16.42 -26.97
CA LEU A 620 49.95 16.88 -26.07
C LEU A 620 49.83 18.41 -25.87
N PRO A 621 50.47 18.98 -24.82
CA PRO A 621 50.41 20.43 -24.59
C PRO A 621 50.97 21.28 -25.75
N ASN A 622 51.85 20.70 -26.56
CA ASN A 622 52.41 21.31 -27.76
C ASN A 622 51.56 21.15 -29.04
N GLY A 623 50.34 20.62 -28.91
CA GLY A 623 49.39 20.37 -29.99
C GLY A 623 49.67 19.12 -30.82
N LYS A 624 50.76 18.36 -30.57
CA LYS A 624 51.03 17.08 -31.24
C LYS A 624 50.09 15.99 -30.73
N LEU A 625 49.92 14.95 -31.52
CA LEU A 625 49.06 13.83 -31.23
C LEU A 625 49.81 12.56 -30.82
N LYS A 626 49.31 11.85 -29.85
CA LYS A 626 49.79 10.50 -29.45
C LYS A 626 48.59 9.57 -29.25
N PRO A 627 48.68 8.30 -29.61
CA PRO A 627 47.62 7.33 -29.37
C PRO A 627 47.54 6.97 -27.86
N ILE A 628 46.36 6.65 -27.35
CA ILE A 628 46.12 6.27 -25.95
C ILE A 628 47.09 5.18 -25.50
N ARG A 629 47.29 4.13 -26.30
CA ARG A 629 48.23 3.03 -25.99
C ARG A 629 49.67 3.45 -25.61
N SER A 630 50.07 4.68 -25.99
CA SER A 630 51.37 5.23 -25.59
C SER A 630 51.35 5.94 -24.23
N LEU A 631 50.16 6.19 -23.67
CA LEU A 631 49.93 7.00 -22.48
C LEU A 631 49.24 6.22 -21.35
N ALA A 632 48.52 5.17 -21.70
CA ALA A 632 47.73 4.34 -20.78
C ALA A 632 47.62 2.91 -21.30
N THR A 633 47.31 1.99 -20.41
CA THR A 633 46.96 0.58 -20.71
C THR A 633 45.42 0.44 -20.66
N VAL A 634 44.89 -0.28 -21.62
CA VAL A 634 43.42 -0.50 -21.71
C VAL A 634 43.11 -1.96 -21.36
N HIS A 635 42.31 -2.17 -20.35
CA HIS A 635 41.88 -3.51 -19.90
C HIS A 635 40.38 -3.67 -20.01
N LEU A 636 39.92 -4.83 -20.50
CA LEU A 636 38.54 -5.20 -20.45
C LEU A 636 38.28 -5.93 -19.11
N ASN A 637 37.39 -5.39 -18.29
CA ASN A 637 36.89 -6.01 -17.08
C ASN A 637 35.50 -6.58 -17.33
N SER A 638 35.28 -7.85 -16.96
CA SER A 638 34.01 -8.53 -17.15
C SER A 638 32.89 -8.07 -16.22
N GLY A 639 33.22 -7.16 -15.31
CA GLY A 639 32.31 -6.69 -14.26
C GLY A 639 32.39 -7.56 -13.00
N ASP A 640 32.40 -6.90 -11.87
CA ASP A 640 32.34 -7.53 -10.53
C ASP A 640 30.89 -7.62 -10.05
N ALA A 641 30.64 -8.57 -9.17
CA ALA A 641 29.33 -8.66 -8.53
C ALA A 641 29.17 -7.58 -7.45
N GLU A 642 27.98 -7.02 -7.36
CA GLU A 642 27.59 -6.11 -6.30
C GLU A 642 27.66 -6.80 -4.94
N ILE A 643 28.11 -6.09 -3.92
CA ILE A 643 28.21 -6.57 -2.55
C ILE A 643 27.19 -5.85 -1.68
N GLU A 644 26.16 -6.57 -1.30
CA GLU A 644 25.17 -6.05 -0.36
C GLU A 644 25.61 -6.23 1.08
N ARG A 645 25.24 -5.28 1.93
CA ARG A 645 25.50 -5.32 3.37
C ARG A 645 24.30 -4.85 4.16
N GLN A 646 24.09 -5.51 5.29
CA GLN A 646 23.17 -5.07 6.34
C GLN A 646 23.91 -5.04 7.66
N ASP A 647 23.80 -3.95 8.41
CA ASP A 647 24.50 -3.73 9.69
C ASP A 647 26.01 -4.01 9.60
N LEU A 648 26.63 -3.55 8.51
CA LEU A 648 28.04 -3.72 8.16
C LEU A 648 28.47 -5.18 7.85
N GLN A 649 27.57 -6.13 7.88
CA GLN A 649 27.84 -7.51 7.49
C GLN A 649 27.49 -7.73 6.03
N SER A 650 28.35 -8.39 5.29
CA SER A 650 28.09 -8.76 3.91
C SER A 650 27.03 -9.85 3.86
N MET A 651 26.13 -9.74 2.90
CA MET A 651 25.05 -10.72 2.72
C MET A 651 24.85 -11.06 1.24
N GLY A 652 24.28 -12.23 1.01
CA GLY A 652 23.62 -12.59 -0.24
C GLY A 652 22.11 -12.63 0.03
N VAL A 653 21.31 -12.04 -0.85
CA VAL A 653 19.87 -11.96 -0.65
C VAL A 653 19.15 -12.68 -1.79
N VAL A 654 18.46 -13.76 -1.46
CA VAL A 654 17.61 -14.47 -2.43
C VAL A 654 16.18 -14.04 -2.24
N THR A 655 15.56 -13.56 -3.30
CA THR A 655 14.19 -13.07 -3.27
C THR A 655 13.26 -13.89 -4.15
N GLY A 656 11.95 -13.78 -3.92
CA GLY A 656 10.94 -14.43 -4.75
C GLY A 656 9.54 -13.91 -4.46
N ARG A 657 8.65 -14.12 -5.42
CA ARG A 657 7.21 -13.83 -5.32
C ARG A 657 6.43 -15.09 -5.00
N LEU A 658 5.17 -14.90 -4.63
CA LEU A 658 4.21 -15.99 -4.43
C LEU A 658 3.36 -16.19 -5.69
N GLU A 659 3.01 -17.41 -5.99
CA GLU A 659 2.04 -17.78 -7.04
C GLU A 659 1.13 -18.90 -6.55
N GLY A 660 -0.15 -18.56 -6.30
CA GLY A 660 -1.19 -19.55 -6.00
C GLY A 660 -1.08 -20.25 -4.65
N ARG A 661 -0.17 -19.84 -3.76
CA ARG A 661 -0.02 -20.37 -2.38
C ARG A 661 0.22 -19.27 -1.37
N ASP A 662 -0.11 -19.55 -0.12
CA ASP A 662 0.08 -18.64 1.00
C ASP A 662 1.55 -18.51 1.45
N LEU A 663 1.89 -17.34 1.98
CA LEU A 663 3.25 -17.01 2.42
C LEU A 663 3.79 -17.97 3.49
N GLY A 664 2.96 -18.31 4.47
CA GLY A 664 3.42 -19.12 5.61
C GLY A 664 3.76 -20.55 5.23
N SER A 665 2.94 -21.21 4.38
CA SER A 665 3.21 -22.58 3.94
C SER A 665 4.43 -22.66 3.02
N VAL A 666 4.59 -21.67 2.11
CA VAL A 666 5.73 -21.59 1.20
C VAL A 666 7.04 -21.39 1.99
N ILE A 667 7.09 -20.43 2.90
CA ILE A 667 8.29 -20.20 3.73
C ILE A 667 8.63 -21.41 4.60
N LYS A 668 7.64 -22.09 5.14
CA LYS A 668 7.87 -23.32 5.92
C LYS A 668 8.50 -24.43 5.08
N ASP A 669 8.06 -24.62 3.85
CA ASP A 669 8.65 -25.56 2.92
C ASP A 669 10.08 -25.15 2.53
N ILE A 670 10.31 -23.85 2.27
CA ILE A 670 11.65 -23.30 2.01
C ILE A 670 12.56 -23.57 3.21
N GLN A 671 12.16 -23.23 4.43
CA GLN A 671 12.93 -23.47 5.64
C GLN A 671 13.31 -24.94 5.81
N LYS A 672 12.36 -25.84 5.59
CA LYS A 672 12.57 -27.29 5.68
C LYS A 672 13.56 -27.78 4.61
N GLN A 673 13.44 -27.31 3.36
CA GLN A 673 14.34 -27.76 2.29
C GLN A 673 15.74 -27.15 2.41
N VAL A 674 15.84 -25.87 2.77
CA VAL A 674 17.10 -25.16 2.97
C VAL A 674 17.86 -25.80 4.13
N SER A 675 17.22 -26.03 5.28
CA SER A 675 17.87 -26.67 6.44
C SER A 675 18.31 -28.12 6.17
N ALA A 676 17.63 -28.84 5.27
CA ALA A 676 17.97 -30.21 4.92
C ALA A 676 19.10 -30.31 3.87
N LYS A 677 19.20 -29.32 2.97
CA LYS A 677 20.11 -29.42 1.81
C LYS A 677 21.33 -28.50 1.91
N ILE A 678 21.28 -27.42 2.71
CA ILE A 678 22.37 -26.45 2.84
C ILE A 678 23.14 -26.71 4.16
N ALA A 679 24.40 -27.09 4.03
CA ALA A 679 25.32 -27.12 5.15
C ALA A 679 25.99 -25.75 5.28
N LEU A 680 25.59 -24.96 6.27
CA LEU A 680 26.16 -23.63 6.51
C LEU A 680 27.57 -23.78 7.09
N PRO A 681 28.59 -23.09 6.51
CA PRO A 681 29.92 -23.03 7.11
C PRO A 681 29.88 -22.24 8.42
N GLN A 682 30.91 -22.43 9.25
CA GLN A 682 31.06 -21.66 10.48
C GLN A 682 31.17 -20.16 10.18
N GLY A 683 30.40 -19.34 10.91
CA GLY A 683 30.35 -17.89 10.72
C GLY A 683 29.34 -17.43 9.65
N TYR A 684 28.56 -18.35 9.09
CA TYR A 684 27.45 -18.03 8.18
C TYR A 684 26.10 -18.23 8.89
N ALA A 685 25.15 -17.36 8.56
CA ALA A 685 23.79 -17.45 9.10
C ALA A 685 22.76 -17.19 8.00
N ILE A 686 21.59 -17.82 8.12
CA ILE A 686 20.43 -17.55 7.26
C ILE A 686 19.35 -16.90 8.11
N VAL A 687 18.79 -15.81 7.57
CA VAL A 687 17.66 -15.08 8.14
C VAL A 687 16.57 -14.97 7.09
N TYR A 688 15.33 -15.24 7.48
CA TYR A 688 14.16 -15.12 6.62
C TYR A 688 13.52 -13.74 6.82
N GLY A 689 13.54 -12.91 5.79
CA GLY A 689 13.06 -11.54 5.75
C GLY A 689 11.78 -11.39 4.94
N GLY A 690 11.64 -10.23 4.30
CA GLY A 690 10.49 -9.89 3.47
C GLY A 690 9.19 -9.73 4.25
N SER A 691 8.07 -9.83 3.54
CA SER A 691 6.75 -9.76 4.19
C SER A 691 6.56 -10.83 5.27
N TYR A 692 7.33 -11.93 5.23
CA TYR A 692 7.29 -12.97 6.27
C TYR A 692 7.77 -12.46 7.63
N ALA A 693 8.85 -11.69 7.67
CA ALA A 693 9.34 -11.12 8.93
C ALA A 693 8.32 -10.14 9.54
N GLU A 694 7.75 -9.28 8.71
CA GLU A 694 6.69 -8.34 9.11
C GLU A 694 5.44 -9.07 9.60
N GLN A 695 5.04 -10.15 8.92
CA GLN A 695 3.95 -11.02 9.34
C GLN A 695 4.21 -11.63 10.73
N GLN A 696 5.40 -12.20 10.94
CA GLN A 696 5.74 -12.83 12.22
C GLN A 696 5.74 -11.82 13.37
N GLN A 697 6.28 -10.62 13.14
CA GLN A 697 6.26 -9.55 14.12
C GLN A 697 4.82 -9.11 14.42
N SER A 698 4.03 -8.82 13.39
CA SER A 698 2.63 -8.41 13.54
C SER A 698 1.79 -9.46 14.26
N PHE A 699 2.00 -10.76 13.96
CA PHE A 699 1.28 -11.84 14.63
C PHE A 699 1.62 -11.96 16.11
N LYS A 700 2.89 -11.74 16.50
CA LYS A 700 3.28 -11.67 17.92
C LYS A 700 2.61 -10.49 18.63
N GLU A 701 2.58 -9.32 17.99
CA GLU A 701 1.91 -8.13 18.52
C GLU A 701 0.40 -8.36 18.64
N LEU A 702 -0.24 -8.90 17.60
CA LEU A 702 -1.67 -9.21 17.60
C LEU A 702 -2.08 -10.28 18.64
N LEU A 703 -1.24 -11.27 18.84
CA LEU A 703 -1.44 -12.25 19.92
C LEU A 703 -1.36 -11.58 21.30
N ALA A 704 -0.39 -10.70 21.50
CA ALA A 704 -0.28 -9.93 22.74
C ALA A 704 -1.51 -8.99 22.91
N ILE A 705 -1.98 -8.36 21.84
CA ILE A 705 -3.19 -7.55 21.83
C ILE A 705 -4.41 -8.39 22.18
N LEU A 706 -4.59 -9.57 21.58
CA LEU A 706 -5.70 -10.48 21.90
C LEU A 706 -5.70 -10.87 23.37
N ILE A 707 -4.55 -11.24 23.94
CA ILE A 707 -4.43 -11.59 25.35
C ILE A 707 -4.76 -10.39 26.24
N THR A 708 -4.18 -9.23 25.93
CA THR A 708 -4.40 -8.00 26.71
C THR A 708 -5.86 -7.54 26.64
N ALA A 709 -6.44 -7.54 25.45
CA ALA A 709 -7.86 -7.23 25.25
C ALA A 709 -8.77 -8.18 26.03
N SER A 710 -8.48 -9.49 25.98
CA SER A 710 -9.23 -10.50 26.73
C SER A 710 -9.15 -10.28 28.24
N LEU A 711 -7.96 -9.95 28.75
CA LEU A 711 -7.77 -9.61 30.18
C LEU A 711 -8.49 -8.33 30.58
N LEU A 712 -8.49 -7.32 29.71
CA LEU A 712 -9.21 -6.06 29.94
C LEU A 712 -10.72 -6.28 29.96
N VAL A 713 -11.25 -7.06 29.01
CA VAL A 713 -12.68 -7.48 29.00
C VAL A 713 -13.02 -8.26 30.27
N PHE A 714 -12.18 -9.21 30.65
CA PHE A 714 -12.35 -9.93 31.92
C PHE A 714 -12.39 -8.96 33.12
N GLY A 715 -11.49 -7.98 33.17
CA GLY A 715 -11.47 -6.94 34.20
C GLY A 715 -12.75 -6.11 34.24
N VAL A 716 -13.28 -5.69 33.10
CA VAL A 716 -14.57 -4.96 33.00
C VAL A 716 -15.72 -5.81 33.51
N ILE A 717 -15.81 -7.08 33.10
CA ILE A 717 -16.87 -8.01 33.53
C ILE A 717 -16.76 -8.28 35.02
N LEU A 718 -15.52 -8.48 35.53
CA LEU A 718 -15.28 -8.69 36.95
C LEU A 718 -15.65 -7.47 37.81
N PHE A 719 -15.34 -6.28 37.32
CA PHE A 719 -15.75 -5.03 37.96
C PHE A 719 -17.28 -4.89 38.01
N LEU A 720 -17.98 -5.26 36.94
CA LEU A 720 -19.42 -5.13 36.82
C LEU A 720 -20.15 -6.13 37.73
N PHE A 721 -19.76 -7.41 37.74
CA PHE A 721 -20.49 -8.47 38.45
C PHE A 721 -19.90 -8.88 39.78
N LYS A 722 -18.63 -8.49 40.07
CA LYS A 722 -17.91 -8.88 41.30
C LYS A 722 -17.90 -10.39 41.58
N ASP A 723 -18.08 -11.21 40.54
CA ASP A 723 -18.02 -12.68 40.57
C ASP A 723 -16.97 -13.20 39.59
N PHE A 724 -15.89 -13.74 40.14
CA PHE A 724 -14.79 -14.31 39.34
C PHE A 724 -15.27 -15.48 38.47
N GLY A 725 -16.15 -16.35 38.99
CA GLY A 725 -16.58 -17.53 38.24
C GLY A 725 -17.43 -17.17 37.02
N ILE A 726 -18.33 -16.21 37.16
CA ILE A 726 -19.13 -15.70 36.03
C ILE A 726 -18.26 -14.97 35.01
N SER A 727 -17.35 -14.14 35.48
CA SER A 727 -16.43 -13.44 34.59
C SER A 727 -15.56 -14.41 33.79
N PHE A 728 -15.09 -15.49 34.41
CA PHE A 728 -14.35 -16.54 33.73
C PHE A 728 -15.21 -17.32 32.71
N ILE A 729 -16.46 -17.64 33.05
CA ILE A 729 -17.39 -18.31 32.12
C ILE A 729 -17.63 -17.45 30.89
N ILE A 730 -17.89 -16.15 31.07
CA ILE A 730 -18.11 -15.22 29.95
C ILE A 730 -16.86 -15.13 29.07
N LEU A 731 -15.69 -14.98 29.67
CA LEU A 731 -14.43 -14.95 28.92
C LEU A 731 -14.19 -16.27 28.16
N LEU A 732 -14.42 -17.41 28.78
CA LEU A 732 -14.28 -18.72 28.14
C LEU A 732 -15.18 -18.82 26.89
N ILE A 733 -16.43 -18.39 26.99
CA ILE A 733 -17.36 -18.41 25.87
C ILE A 733 -16.94 -17.45 24.78
N ALA A 734 -16.45 -16.26 25.14
CA ALA A 734 -15.95 -15.30 24.20
C ALA A 734 -14.73 -15.83 23.41
N MET A 735 -13.80 -16.48 24.10
CA MET A 735 -12.65 -17.14 23.47
C MET A 735 -13.05 -18.33 22.59
N LEU A 736 -14.05 -19.11 22.98
CA LEU A 736 -14.57 -20.19 22.14
C LEU A 736 -15.25 -19.67 20.86
N GLY A 737 -15.75 -18.44 20.84
CA GLY A 737 -16.29 -17.79 19.65
C GLY A 737 -15.29 -17.66 18.51
N ILE A 738 -13.99 -17.56 18.82
CA ILE A 738 -12.90 -17.53 17.86
C ILE A 738 -12.91 -18.78 16.95
N SER A 739 -13.39 -19.92 17.45
CA SER A 739 -13.51 -21.13 16.64
C SER A 739 -14.37 -20.93 15.40
N GLY A 740 -15.44 -20.15 15.52
CA GLY A 740 -16.31 -19.79 14.39
C GLY A 740 -15.55 -19.00 13.33
N SER A 741 -14.76 -18.02 13.74
CA SER A 741 -13.94 -17.23 12.84
C SER A 741 -12.90 -18.10 12.12
N TYR A 742 -12.21 -19.00 12.83
CA TYR A 742 -11.29 -19.93 12.19
C TYR A 742 -11.98 -20.89 11.22
N MET A 743 -13.16 -21.39 11.55
CA MET A 743 -13.95 -22.20 10.62
C MET A 743 -14.32 -21.40 9.36
N GLY A 744 -14.79 -20.17 9.52
CA GLY A 744 -15.14 -19.30 8.39
C GLY A 744 -13.96 -19.05 7.47
N LEU A 745 -12.83 -18.65 8.02
CA LEU A 745 -11.59 -18.43 7.23
C LEU A 745 -11.17 -19.71 6.50
N TYR A 746 -11.19 -20.86 7.16
CA TYR A 746 -10.83 -22.13 6.56
C TYR A 746 -11.74 -22.55 5.41
N PHE A 747 -13.08 -22.44 5.58
CA PHE A 747 -14.02 -22.87 4.54
C PHE A 747 -14.11 -21.90 3.37
N THR A 748 -13.74 -20.63 3.56
CA THR A 748 -13.69 -19.63 2.49
C THR A 748 -12.34 -19.55 1.80
N GLY A 749 -11.31 -20.26 2.29
CA GLY A 749 -9.94 -20.14 1.78
C GLY A 749 -9.33 -18.73 2.04
N THR A 750 -9.84 -18.02 3.05
CA THR A 750 -9.34 -16.68 3.36
C THR A 750 -8.15 -16.80 4.32
N PRO A 751 -6.99 -16.22 3.98
CA PRO A 751 -5.81 -16.35 4.82
C PRO A 751 -5.96 -15.64 6.16
N LEU A 752 -5.33 -16.20 7.19
CA LEU A 752 -5.17 -15.56 8.48
C LEU A 752 -4.14 -14.43 8.33
N ASN A 753 -4.60 -13.18 8.35
CA ASN A 753 -3.82 -11.96 8.20
C ASN A 753 -4.19 -10.94 9.28
N VAL A 754 -3.59 -9.76 9.26
CA VAL A 754 -3.85 -8.71 10.25
C VAL A 754 -5.34 -8.32 10.29
N GLY A 755 -6.02 -8.29 9.15
CA GLY A 755 -7.46 -7.99 9.05
C GLY A 755 -8.33 -9.05 9.72
N SER A 756 -8.08 -10.34 9.45
CA SER A 756 -8.81 -11.44 10.09
C SER A 756 -8.55 -11.52 11.59
N TYR A 757 -7.32 -11.27 12.06
CA TYR A 757 -7.02 -11.16 13.49
C TYR A 757 -7.82 -10.06 14.18
N THR A 758 -7.98 -8.91 13.53
CA THR A 758 -8.82 -7.83 14.05
C THR A 758 -10.27 -8.30 14.20
N GLY A 759 -10.79 -9.06 13.24
CA GLY A 759 -12.12 -9.69 13.34
C GLY A 759 -12.22 -10.69 14.49
N LEU A 760 -11.17 -11.50 14.73
CA LEU A 760 -11.10 -12.42 15.87
C LEU A 760 -11.19 -11.66 17.21
N ILE A 761 -10.45 -10.56 17.33
CA ILE A 761 -10.46 -9.74 18.54
C ILE A 761 -11.82 -9.08 18.74
N MET A 762 -12.45 -8.57 17.67
CA MET A 762 -13.80 -8.02 17.71
C MET A 762 -14.84 -9.01 18.24
N ILE A 763 -14.80 -10.27 17.79
CA ILE A 763 -15.76 -11.31 18.21
C ILE A 763 -15.66 -11.58 19.72
N VAL A 764 -14.49 -11.52 20.32
CA VAL A 764 -14.34 -11.67 21.77
C VAL A 764 -15.15 -10.61 22.51
N GLY A 765 -15.11 -9.36 22.04
CA GLY A 765 -15.88 -8.28 22.62
C GLY A 765 -17.38 -8.40 22.45
N ILE A 766 -17.76 -8.67 21.23
CA ILE A 766 -19.19 -8.80 20.87
C ILE A 766 -19.86 -9.91 21.66
N ILE A 767 -19.20 -11.05 21.84
CA ILE A 767 -19.71 -12.16 22.64
C ILE A 767 -19.75 -11.77 24.12
N GLY A 768 -18.69 -11.11 24.63
CA GLY A 768 -18.63 -10.59 25.98
C GLY A 768 -19.79 -9.64 26.28
N GLU A 769 -20.02 -8.66 25.42
CA GLU A 769 -21.11 -7.70 25.49
C GLU A 769 -22.48 -8.39 25.54
N ASN A 770 -22.76 -9.29 24.63
CA ASN A 770 -24.02 -10.04 24.58
C ASN A 770 -24.22 -10.96 25.78
N ALA A 771 -23.15 -11.50 26.36
CA ALA A 771 -23.19 -12.32 27.56
C ALA A 771 -23.53 -11.47 28.80
N ILE A 772 -22.99 -10.23 28.89
CA ILE A 772 -23.30 -9.28 29.97
C ILE A 772 -24.79 -9.04 30.08
N PHE A 773 -25.46 -8.70 28.98
CA PHE A 773 -26.89 -8.47 28.97
C PHE A 773 -27.71 -9.70 29.37
N THR A 774 -27.25 -10.92 29.01
CA THR A 774 -27.93 -12.16 29.37
C THR A 774 -27.78 -12.44 30.84
N TYR A 775 -26.59 -12.27 31.39
CA TYR A 775 -26.33 -12.53 32.79
C TYR A 775 -27.01 -11.52 33.72
N LEU A 776 -27.03 -10.24 33.36
CA LEU A 776 -27.76 -9.22 34.11
C LEU A 776 -29.27 -9.57 34.24
N GLN A 777 -29.87 -10.02 33.12
CA GLN A 777 -31.28 -10.43 33.12
C GLN A 777 -31.50 -11.69 34.00
N PHE A 778 -30.52 -12.61 33.98
CA PHE A 778 -30.56 -13.77 34.88
C PHE A 778 -30.46 -13.37 36.35
N GLU A 779 -29.48 -12.53 36.68
CA GLU A 779 -29.21 -12.10 38.06
C GLU A 779 -30.40 -11.38 38.69
N GLU A 780 -31.07 -10.50 37.93
CA GLU A 780 -32.27 -9.79 38.39
C GLU A 780 -33.37 -10.75 38.79
N VAL A 781 -33.69 -11.70 37.89
CA VAL A 781 -34.80 -12.65 38.17
C VAL A 781 -34.40 -13.63 39.28
N TYR A 782 -33.14 -14.05 39.30
CA TYR A 782 -32.66 -14.94 40.37
C TYR A 782 -32.71 -14.29 41.74
N ASN A 783 -32.37 -13.00 41.85
CA ASN A 783 -32.44 -12.25 43.12
C ASN A 783 -33.90 -12.10 43.63
N GLN A 784 -34.88 -12.13 42.74
CA GLN A 784 -36.31 -12.06 43.09
C GLN A 784 -36.92 -13.42 43.42
N THR A 785 -36.54 -14.45 42.65
CA THR A 785 -37.21 -15.75 42.69
C THR A 785 -36.45 -16.87 43.39
N HIS A 786 -35.10 -16.70 43.50
CA HIS A 786 -34.19 -17.74 43.98
C HIS A 786 -34.28 -19.10 43.22
N ASP A 787 -34.96 -19.11 42.06
CA ASP A 787 -35.03 -20.26 41.16
C ASP A 787 -34.06 -20.09 39.99
N VAL A 788 -32.95 -20.85 40.02
CA VAL A 788 -31.93 -20.85 38.99
C VAL A 788 -32.49 -21.27 37.63
N ASN A 789 -33.27 -22.32 37.56
CA ASN A 789 -33.77 -22.85 36.28
C ASN A 789 -34.81 -21.90 35.67
N GLY A 790 -35.73 -21.37 36.49
CA GLY A 790 -36.71 -20.38 36.05
C GLY A 790 -36.08 -19.09 35.58
N ALA A 791 -35.08 -18.58 36.34
CA ALA A 791 -34.34 -17.36 35.99
C ALA A 791 -33.57 -17.54 34.67
N ILE A 792 -32.92 -18.68 34.43
CA ILE A 792 -32.24 -18.98 33.17
C ILE A 792 -33.23 -19.03 32.00
N ILE A 793 -34.32 -19.80 32.15
CA ILE A 793 -35.34 -19.92 31.09
C ILE A 793 -35.89 -18.53 30.73
N TYR A 794 -36.20 -17.72 31.76
CA TYR A 794 -36.72 -16.38 31.57
C TYR A 794 -35.67 -15.46 30.82
N SER A 795 -34.42 -15.44 31.27
CA SER A 795 -33.37 -14.62 30.65
C SER A 795 -33.14 -14.96 29.20
N ILE A 796 -33.07 -16.25 28.85
CA ILE A 796 -32.92 -16.68 27.48
C ILE A 796 -34.17 -16.36 26.64
N SER A 797 -35.37 -16.60 27.21
CA SER A 797 -36.63 -16.32 26.52
C SER A 797 -36.77 -14.87 26.13
N THR A 798 -36.41 -13.98 27.03
CA THR A 798 -36.49 -12.53 26.81
C THR A 798 -35.40 -11.99 25.88
N ARG A 799 -34.22 -12.59 25.89
CA ARG A 799 -33.10 -12.15 25.08
C ARG A 799 -32.97 -12.86 23.73
N LEU A 800 -33.75 -13.91 23.47
CA LEU A 800 -33.67 -14.68 22.24
C LEU A 800 -33.94 -13.83 20.99
N ARG A 801 -35.03 -13.05 21.01
CA ARG A 801 -35.42 -12.21 19.87
C ARG A 801 -34.43 -11.09 19.60
N PRO A 802 -34.01 -10.26 20.57
CA PRO A 802 -32.93 -9.30 20.39
C PRO A 802 -31.66 -9.92 19.85
N LYS A 803 -31.16 -11.02 20.43
CA LYS A 803 -29.92 -11.67 20.02
C LYS A 803 -29.94 -12.19 18.57
N LEU A 804 -31.08 -12.81 18.17
CA LEU A 804 -31.22 -13.24 16.77
C LEU A 804 -31.27 -12.04 15.83
N MET A 805 -31.91 -10.96 16.23
CA MET A 805 -32.02 -9.74 15.42
C MET A 805 -30.68 -9.05 15.27
N THR A 806 -29.91 -8.92 16.36
CA THR A 806 -28.58 -8.27 16.30
C THR A 806 -27.58 -9.11 15.51
N ALA A 807 -27.54 -10.41 15.78
CA ALA A 807 -26.63 -11.30 15.05
C ALA A 807 -26.94 -11.37 13.55
N LEU A 808 -28.20 -11.52 13.17
CA LEU A 808 -28.62 -11.55 11.77
C LEU A 808 -28.44 -10.16 11.12
N GLY A 809 -28.72 -9.08 11.86
CA GLY A 809 -28.49 -7.72 11.40
C GLY A 809 -27.02 -7.46 11.09
N ALA A 810 -26.12 -7.84 11.99
CA ALA A 810 -24.69 -7.69 11.80
C ALA A 810 -24.14 -8.58 10.67
N ILE A 811 -24.55 -9.87 10.60
CA ILE A 811 -24.18 -10.79 9.54
C ILE A 811 -24.58 -10.23 8.16
N ILE A 812 -25.82 -9.77 8.05
CA ILE A 812 -26.36 -9.28 6.77
C ILE A 812 -25.74 -7.92 6.41
N ALA A 813 -25.49 -7.05 7.39
CA ALA A 813 -24.83 -5.76 7.17
C ALA A 813 -23.38 -5.91 6.64
N LEU A 814 -22.66 -6.92 7.14
CA LEU A 814 -21.27 -7.21 6.73
C LEU A 814 -21.18 -8.09 5.46
N MET A 815 -22.30 -8.67 5.01
CA MET A 815 -22.32 -9.59 3.87
C MET A 815 -21.73 -8.99 2.59
N PRO A 816 -22.04 -7.73 2.20
CA PRO A 816 -21.46 -7.12 0.99
C PRO A 816 -19.93 -7.05 1.03
N ILE A 817 -19.35 -6.72 2.20
CA ILE A 817 -17.91 -6.68 2.42
C ILE A 817 -17.30 -8.09 2.39
N ALA A 818 -17.95 -9.05 3.03
CA ALA A 818 -17.49 -10.45 3.05
C ALA A 818 -17.48 -11.09 1.65
N LEU A 819 -18.39 -10.68 0.78
CA LEU A 819 -18.42 -11.11 -0.62
C LEU A 819 -17.36 -10.42 -1.50
N GLY A 820 -16.63 -9.44 -0.96
CA GLY A 820 -15.57 -8.72 -1.71
C GLY A 820 -16.11 -7.93 -2.89
N ILE A 821 -17.34 -7.43 -2.83
CA ILE A 821 -17.99 -6.74 -3.94
C ILE A 821 -17.40 -5.34 -4.10
N GLY A 822 -16.66 -5.13 -5.20
CA GLY A 822 -16.10 -3.84 -5.63
C GLY A 822 -14.65 -3.64 -5.21
N THR A 823 -14.02 -2.65 -5.84
CA THR A 823 -12.61 -2.30 -5.66
C THR A 823 -12.32 -1.92 -4.21
N GLY A 824 -11.25 -2.44 -3.61
CA GLY A 824 -10.84 -2.13 -2.24
C GLY A 824 -11.64 -2.82 -1.14
N ALA A 825 -12.76 -3.51 -1.45
CA ALA A 825 -13.51 -4.29 -0.46
C ALA A 825 -12.68 -5.45 0.10
N GLN A 826 -11.72 -5.97 -0.67
CA GLN A 826 -10.81 -7.05 -0.28
C GLN A 826 -10.02 -6.73 0.99
N LEU A 827 -9.71 -5.46 1.26
CA LEU A 827 -9.01 -5.04 2.47
C LEU A 827 -9.77 -5.39 3.76
N HIS A 828 -11.10 -5.33 3.73
CA HIS A 828 -11.95 -5.58 4.89
C HIS A 828 -12.64 -6.96 4.84
N GLN A 829 -12.51 -7.68 3.73
CA GLN A 829 -13.12 -8.99 3.53
C GLN A 829 -12.72 -10.01 4.60
N PRO A 830 -11.42 -10.20 4.96
CA PRO A 830 -11.03 -11.16 5.98
C PRO A 830 -11.60 -10.83 7.36
N LEU A 831 -11.67 -9.54 7.71
CA LEU A 831 -12.32 -9.07 8.93
C LEU A 831 -13.82 -9.43 8.93
N ALA A 832 -14.53 -9.12 7.84
CA ALA A 832 -15.95 -9.38 7.72
C ALA A 832 -16.29 -10.88 7.80
N ILE A 833 -15.51 -11.72 7.12
CA ILE A 833 -15.65 -13.19 7.17
C ILE A 833 -15.44 -13.70 8.60
N ALA A 834 -14.38 -13.25 9.28
CA ALA A 834 -14.09 -13.66 10.65
C ALA A 834 -15.22 -13.25 11.62
N VAL A 835 -15.77 -12.04 11.48
CA VAL A 835 -16.86 -11.55 12.32
C VAL A 835 -18.18 -12.29 12.02
N ILE A 836 -18.55 -12.46 10.76
CA ILE A 836 -19.79 -13.17 10.37
C ILE A 836 -19.78 -14.60 10.90
N SER A 837 -18.71 -15.34 10.64
CA SER A 837 -18.60 -16.73 11.07
C SER A 837 -18.48 -16.86 12.59
N GLY A 838 -17.85 -15.89 13.24
CA GLY A 838 -17.84 -15.78 14.69
C GLY A 838 -19.26 -15.59 15.27
N PHE A 839 -20.09 -14.73 14.67
CA PHE A 839 -21.48 -14.55 15.07
C PHE A 839 -22.32 -15.83 14.93
N ILE A 840 -22.10 -16.61 13.87
CA ILE A 840 -22.82 -17.87 13.65
C ILE A 840 -22.59 -18.83 14.82
N ILE A 841 -21.37 -18.92 15.33
CA ILE A 841 -21.02 -19.77 16.49
C ILE A 841 -21.35 -19.09 17.82
N ALA A 842 -21.34 -17.76 17.87
CA ALA A 842 -21.72 -17.02 19.08
C ALA A 842 -23.18 -17.29 19.51
N LEU A 843 -24.09 -17.45 18.56
CA LEU A 843 -25.49 -17.73 18.86
C LEU A 843 -25.69 -19.02 19.71
N PRO A 844 -25.22 -20.22 19.30
CA PRO A 844 -25.35 -21.40 20.14
C PRO A 844 -24.55 -21.31 21.46
N LEU A 845 -23.39 -20.60 21.43
CA LEU A 845 -22.64 -20.38 22.67
C LEU A 845 -23.42 -19.57 23.70
N LEU A 846 -24.05 -18.49 23.28
CA LEU A 846 -24.81 -17.59 24.16
C LEU A 846 -26.18 -18.15 24.56
N LEU A 847 -26.80 -18.97 23.71
CA LEU A 847 -28.17 -19.49 23.95
C LEU A 847 -28.19 -20.87 24.59
N ILE A 848 -27.13 -21.67 24.43
CA ILE A 848 -27.09 -23.07 24.91
C ILE A 848 -25.97 -23.25 25.96
N VAL A 849 -24.75 -22.81 25.63
CA VAL A 849 -23.58 -23.10 26.48
C VAL A 849 -23.56 -22.19 27.72
N LEU A 850 -23.77 -20.89 27.56
CA LEU A 850 -23.80 -19.93 28.67
C LEU A 850 -24.81 -20.29 29.74
N PRO A 851 -26.09 -20.57 29.43
CA PRO A 851 -27.09 -21.00 30.41
C PRO A 851 -26.69 -22.24 31.18
N SER A 852 -26.14 -23.22 30.48
CA SER A 852 -25.73 -24.50 31.09
C SER A 852 -24.54 -24.29 32.06
N LEU A 853 -23.57 -23.41 31.70
CA LEU A 853 -22.45 -23.11 32.58
C LEU A 853 -22.89 -22.28 33.81
N ILE A 854 -23.82 -21.33 33.65
CA ILE A 854 -24.44 -20.61 34.77
C ILE A 854 -25.07 -21.59 35.72
N LYS A 855 -25.89 -22.55 35.24
CA LYS A 855 -26.50 -23.55 36.06
C LYS A 855 -25.47 -24.37 36.85
N LEU A 856 -24.42 -24.84 36.18
CA LEU A 856 -23.34 -25.60 36.82
C LEU A 856 -22.68 -24.78 37.94
N ARG A 857 -22.37 -23.52 37.70
CA ARG A 857 -21.77 -22.63 38.69
C ARG A 857 -22.64 -22.50 39.97
N TYR A 858 -23.93 -22.25 39.81
CA TYR A 858 -24.86 -22.13 40.95
C TYR A 858 -25.17 -23.46 41.61
N ALA A 859 -25.06 -24.59 40.92
CA ALA A 859 -25.17 -25.91 41.54
C ALA A 859 -23.96 -26.23 42.44
N PHE A 860 -22.75 -25.87 42.01
CA PHE A 860 -21.54 -26.06 42.84
C PHE A 860 -21.42 -25.03 43.99
N SER A 861 -22.04 -23.87 43.88
CA SER A 861 -22.02 -22.85 44.97
C SER A 861 -22.99 -23.21 46.13
N LYS A 862 -23.90 -24.16 45.92
CA LYS A 862 -24.81 -24.65 47.00
C LYS A 862 -24.25 -25.88 47.77
N GLN A 863 -23.16 -26.49 47.34
CA GLN A 863 -22.37 -27.43 48.08
C GLN A 863 -21.24 -26.72 48.83
#